data_f5ccfce1e0305694d01d308f2eb8e4e5
#
_entry.id   f5ccfce1e0305694d01d308f2eb8e4e5
#
_cell.length_a   1.000
_cell.length_b   1.000
_cell.length_c   1.000
_cell.angle_alpha   90.00
_cell.angle_beta   90.00
_cell.angle_gamma   90.00
#
_symmetry.space_group_name_H-M   'P 1'
#
loop_
_entity.id
_entity.type
_entity.pdbx_description
1 polymer ?
#
loop_
_entity_poly.entity_id
_entity_poly.type
_entity_poly.pdbx_seq_one_letter_code
_entity_poly.pdbx_strand_id
1 'polypeptide(L)'
;MRSFLVTTVAALALAATASAQPYRFGCHYFRNASYHPHRPQLIGVREGILDVIARSDTFDILHYDIALDITDVGGHTIKAATGVTYTALVADAPLRLDLIDALTVDSVTSSGGPLPFTHADSLLTIVLGPTAIGDTGTITVHYHGIPGYDTDWGGFRYQNGYIYNLGIGLSTIPPNFGKVWYPCFDSFVERATYAYHVKSAGTYRAHCQGQFLGETQLGGDTVVRSFALDHAIPTHISAIAAANYADSNWTHTGAYGDIPVRLTAKPAALAGMVSKFASLGDAIDCYEFWYGPYPYDRVGYALTTDGALEIAENIAYPDFMPEQSLFDNRGLFGHELGHHWWGDNVTPRIHNHMWLKEGPAEYSGHLLEEWAFGHDAFVDVVKDNMKYVLEEAHLQDGGFQALSPMPDEHIYGLHTYYKGAAVMHNLRGYLGDTLFRQGMSAVQLDLALSAMDPAGFQAALEASTGADLSDFFTDQVFTPGFSVFTVQAMQSQPQGNDHQVDLTLRQRLRGTTGMHHNVPLDITLISATGEREEYNATATGEYTTVQLTSPFEPAMAVLNGHNRLNQARMDHEFTAVPGVNFASALPYVDFRVDDIDLVDSTLIRVEHIWAGAGNDPKEWGIFEVSDAHYWIVDGLWPAGTALNGRVYYHAHTDELDEDLYGASEADAILVYRENAETPWRLCPDVTLVLGNLTDGSGNMKIDTLRKGQYAFAKGNVIIGMEETDSRPLDLGIVPDPADDHIRVRGRYEGAATLFFDVLDMDGGLVQRTTVAVANTFDRNVPVATLPAGSYLLRAHDGKGGLIGTGRFSVMH
;
A
#
# COMPACT_ATOMS: atom_id res chain seq x y z
N MET A 1 48.12 2.78 -51.06
CA MET A 1 46.84 3.52 -51.08
C MET A 1 45.77 2.59 -50.54
N ARG A 2 45.48 2.64 -49.28
CA ARG A 2 44.38 1.90 -48.67
C ARG A 2 43.58 2.93 -47.88
N SER A 3 42.37 3.21 -48.35
CA SER A 3 41.38 4.03 -47.69
C SER A 3 40.88 3.30 -46.45
N PHE A 4 40.99 3.94 -45.28
CA PHE A 4 40.30 3.54 -44.09
C PHE A 4 38.90 4.22 -44.05
N LEU A 5 37.89 3.41 -44.16
CA LEU A 5 36.50 3.81 -43.88
C LEU A 5 36.33 3.79 -42.34
N VAL A 6 36.13 4.94 -41.74
CA VAL A 6 35.74 5.05 -40.35
C VAL A 6 34.21 5.01 -40.29
N THR A 7 33.69 3.87 -39.84
CA THR A 7 32.26 3.72 -39.57
C THR A 7 31.98 4.24 -38.15
N THR A 8 31.38 5.40 -38.08
CA THR A 8 30.89 5.95 -36.82
C THR A 8 29.60 5.20 -36.45
N VAL A 9 29.67 4.31 -35.48
CA VAL A 9 28.49 3.71 -34.82
C VAL A 9 27.96 4.73 -33.83
N ALA A 10 26.88 5.38 -34.20
CA ALA A 10 26.11 6.17 -33.26
C ALA A 10 25.38 5.19 -32.30
N ALA A 11 25.92 5.04 -31.10
CA ALA A 11 25.19 4.39 -30.01
C ALA A 11 24.05 5.33 -29.60
N LEU A 12 22.84 5.04 -30.05
CA LEU A 12 21.64 5.53 -29.37
C LEU A 12 21.62 4.88 -27.95
N ALA A 13 22.05 5.64 -26.98
CA ALA A 13 21.69 5.37 -25.62
C ALA A 13 20.18 5.64 -25.48
N LEU A 14 19.37 4.59 -25.60
CA LEU A 14 18.05 4.61 -25.00
C LEU A 14 18.31 4.83 -23.50
N ALA A 15 18.06 6.03 -23.04
CA ALA A 15 17.77 6.26 -21.65
C ALA A 15 16.47 5.47 -21.36
N ALA A 16 16.60 4.23 -20.92
CA ALA A 16 15.54 3.59 -20.19
C ALA A 16 15.26 4.55 -19.03
N THR A 17 14.12 5.21 -19.07
CA THR A 17 13.50 5.73 -17.85
C THR A 17 13.46 4.52 -16.94
N ALA A 18 14.22 4.55 -15.86
CA ALA A 18 14.01 3.63 -14.78
C ALA A 18 12.64 4.02 -14.22
N SER A 19 11.57 3.46 -14.80
CA SER A 19 10.34 3.29 -14.04
C SER A 19 10.80 2.58 -12.78
N ALA A 20 10.52 3.15 -11.63
CA ALA A 20 10.67 2.46 -10.37
C ALA A 20 10.11 1.05 -10.61
N GLN A 21 10.91 0.02 -10.38
CA GLN A 21 10.38 -1.34 -10.51
C GLN A 21 9.22 -1.40 -9.54
N PRO A 22 8.05 -1.90 -9.96
CA PRO A 22 6.92 -2.00 -9.06
C PRO A 22 7.37 -2.76 -7.81
N TYR A 23 6.90 -2.33 -6.66
CA TYR A 23 7.12 -2.98 -5.38
C TYR A 23 6.89 -4.49 -5.51
N ARG A 24 7.88 -5.31 -5.16
CA ARG A 24 7.90 -6.75 -5.38
C ARG A 24 8.10 -7.50 -4.08
N PHE A 25 7.21 -7.27 -3.12
CA PHE A 25 7.28 -7.93 -1.84
C PHE A 25 5.98 -8.70 -1.59
N GLY A 26 6.08 -9.91 -1.00
CA GLY A 26 4.94 -10.73 -0.64
C GLY A 26 4.27 -11.54 -1.76
N CYS A 27 3.26 -12.32 -1.37
CA CYS A 27 2.66 -13.33 -2.24
C CYS A 27 1.77 -12.75 -3.35
N HIS A 28 1.18 -11.60 -3.14
CA HIS A 28 0.30 -10.97 -4.14
C HIS A 28 1.01 -10.76 -5.47
N TYR A 29 2.24 -10.28 -5.45
CA TYR A 29 3.04 -10.09 -6.64
C TYR A 29 3.34 -11.39 -7.40
N PHE A 30 3.58 -12.49 -6.67
CA PHE A 30 4.01 -13.77 -7.26
C PHE A 30 2.85 -14.70 -7.59
N ARG A 31 1.63 -14.44 -7.11
CA ARG A 31 0.47 -15.30 -7.41
C ARG A 31 0.07 -15.24 -8.86
N ASN A 32 0.10 -14.09 -9.49
CA ASN A 32 -0.23 -13.98 -10.92
C ASN A 32 0.23 -12.65 -11.51
N ALA A 33 1.07 -12.67 -12.55
CA ALA A 33 1.41 -11.49 -13.34
C ALA A 33 0.20 -10.89 -14.11
N SER A 34 -0.92 -11.58 -14.14
CA SER A 34 -2.17 -11.19 -14.78
C SER A 34 -3.35 -11.10 -13.81
N TYR A 35 -3.10 -11.04 -12.51
CA TYR A 35 -4.16 -10.83 -11.54
C TYR A 35 -4.84 -9.49 -11.80
N HIS A 36 -6.06 -9.59 -12.29
CA HIS A 36 -6.99 -8.48 -12.35
C HIS A 36 -8.09 -8.78 -11.34
N PRO A 37 -8.48 -7.85 -10.47
CA PRO A 37 -9.58 -8.06 -9.56
C PRO A 37 -10.84 -8.37 -10.37
N HIS A 38 -11.22 -9.63 -10.41
CA HIS A 38 -12.46 -10.08 -11.03
C HIS A 38 -13.55 -10.09 -9.98
N ARG A 39 -14.79 -9.81 -10.42
CA ARG A 39 -15.94 -10.08 -9.57
C ARG A 39 -15.95 -11.57 -9.26
N PRO A 40 -15.96 -11.97 -7.98
CA PRO A 40 -15.99 -13.37 -7.60
C PRO A 40 -17.15 -14.10 -8.27
N GLN A 41 -16.87 -15.27 -8.82
CA GLN A 41 -17.91 -16.17 -9.29
C GLN A 41 -18.30 -17.07 -8.13
N LEU A 42 -19.54 -17.02 -7.68
CA LEU A 42 -20.04 -17.95 -6.66
C LEU A 42 -20.03 -19.37 -7.20
N ILE A 43 -19.03 -20.16 -6.80
CA ILE A 43 -18.97 -21.58 -7.06
C ILE A 43 -19.43 -22.33 -5.81
N GLY A 44 -20.55 -23.03 -5.90
CA GLY A 44 -21.07 -23.86 -4.82
C GLY A 44 -21.90 -23.10 -3.79
N VAL A 45 -22.11 -23.68 -2.67
CA VAL A 45 -23.08 -23.46 -1.61
C VAL A 45 -23.77 -22.08 -1.59
N ARG A 46 -25.09 -22.09 -1.77
CA ARG A 46 -25.95 -20.89 -1.73
C ARG A 46 -26.22 -20.36 -0.31
N GLU A 47 -25.63 -20.98 0.69
CA GLU A 47 -25.77 -20.53 2.08
C GLU A 47 -24.94 -19.25 2.29
N GLY A 48 -25.52 -18.28 2.99
CA GLY A 48 -24.76 -17.11 3.44
C GLY A 48 -23.64 -17.54 4.38
N ILE A 49 -22.59 -16.73 4.46
CA ILE A 49 -21.39 -17.03 5.25
C ILE A 49 -21.70 -17.31 6.72
N LEU A 50 -22.67 -16.60 7.31
CA LEU A 50 -23.12 -16.81 8.69
C LEU A 50 -23.79 -18.20 8.85
N ASP A 51 -24.47 -18.68 7.80
CA ASP A 51 -25.09 -20.02 7.81
C ASP A 51 -24.03 -21.12 7.75
N VAL A 52 -22.95 -20.90 7.00
CA VAL A 52 -21.81 -21.84 6.95
C VAL A 52 -21.12 -21.90 8.31
N ILE A 53 -20.88 -20.75 8.95
CA ILE A 53 -20.30 -20.69 10.31
C ILE A 53 -21.25 -21.32 11.34
N ALA A 54 -22.55 -21.10 11.25
CA ALA A 54 -23.54 -21.67 12.14
C ALA A 54 -23.62 -23.19 12.10
N ARG A 55 -23.11 -23.86 11.06
CA ARG A 55 -22.99 -25.32 11.03
C ARG A 55 -22.00 -25.85 12.06
N SER A 56 -20.94 -25.10 12.36
CA SER A 56 -20.01 -25.39 13.45
C SER A 56 -20.66 -25.30 14.83
N ASP A 57 -21.83 -24.67 14.97
CA ASP A 57 -22.63 -24.71 16.20
C ASP A 57 -23.47 -25.99 16.34
N THR A 58 -23.51 -26.83 15.30
CA THR A 58 -24.27 -28.09 15.30
C THR A 58 -23.39 -29.33 15.52
N PHE A 59 -22.20 -29.30 15.03
CA PHE A 59 -21.18 -30.34 15.21
C PHE A 59 -19.80 -29.69 15.32
N ASP A 60 -18.98 -30.24 16.20
CA ASP A 60 -17.55 -30.00 16.31
C ASP A 60 -16.81 -31.14 15.60
N ILE A 61 -16.06 -30.85 14.56
CA ILE A 61 -15.30 -31.83 13.79
C ILE A 61 -13.91 -32.01 14.41
N LEU A 62 -13.67 -33.19 14.95
CA LEU A 62 -12.43 -33.46 15.68
C LEU A 62 -11.28 -33.93 14.79
N HIS A 63 -11.61 -34.72 13.72
CA HIS A 63 -10.57 -35.37 12.92
C HIS A 63 -11.06 -35.72 11.53
N TYR A 64 -10.19 -35.57 10.54
CA TYR A 64 -10.35 -36.10 9.19
C TYR A 64 -9.28 -37.18 8.90
N ASP A 65 -9.71 -38.40 8.53
CA ASP A 65 -8.85 -39.50 8.08
C ASP A 65 -9.04 -39.67 6.56
N ILE A 66 -8.10 -39.22 5.75
CA ILE A 66 -8.26 -39.09 4.31
C ILE A 66 -7.42 -40.14 3.58
N ALA A 67 -8.05 -41.23 3.12
CA ALA A 67 -7.45 -42.17 2.20
C ALA A 67 -7.71 -41.74 0.75
N LEU A 68 -6.67 -41.27 0.06
CA LEU A 68 -6.75 -40.63 -1.26
C LEU A 68 -5.95 -41.40 -2.31
N ASP A 69 -6.57 -41.80 -3.39
CA ASP A 69 -5.92 -42.40 -4.57
C ASP A 69 -5.80 -41.37 -5.70
N ILE A 70 -4.55 -41.03 -6.05
CA ILE A 70 -4.17 -40.08 -7.12
C ILE A 70 -3.46 -40.77 -8.28
N THR A 71 -3.65 -42.08 -8.44
CA THR A 71 -2.94 -42.88 -9.47
C THR A 71 -3.42 -42.59 -10.89
N ASP A 72 -4.65 -42.06 -11.06
CA ASP A 72 -5.18 -41.67 -12.38
C ASP A 72 -4.71 -40.28 -12.81
N VAL A 73 -3.40 -40.17 -13.06
CA VAL A 73 -2.78 -38.90 -13.49
C VAL A 73 -3.30 -38.46 -14.87
N GLY A 74 -3.62 -39.42 -15.77
CA GLY A 74 -4.13 -39.08 -17.11
C GLY A 74 -5.56 -38.60 -17.15
N GLY A 75 -6.42 -39.17 -16.28
CA GLY A 75 -7.81 -38.76 -16.14
C GLY A 75 -8.04 -37.59 -15.22
N HIS A 76 -7.02 -37.18 -14.46
CA HIS A 76 -7.12 -36.15 -13.41
C HIS A 76 -8.22 -36.46 -12.39
N THR A 77 -8.48 -37.76 -12.11
CA THR A 77 -9.50 -38.18 -11.18
C THR A 77 -8.92 -38.63 -9.84
N ILE A 78 -9.71 -38.46 -8.81
CA ILE A 78 -9.42 -38.98 -7.48
C ILE A 78 -10.46 -40.05 -7.11
N LYS A 79 -10.03 -40.97 -6.26
CA LYS A 79 -10.92 -41.87 -5.54
C LYS A 79 -10.52 -41.84 -4.07
N ALA A 80 -11.48 -41.60 -3.19
CA ALA A 80 -11.15 -41.39 -1.79
C ALA A 80 -12.18 -41.99 -0.83
N ALA A 81 -11.72 -42.18 0.40
CA ALA A 81 -12.55 -42.47 1.56
C ALA A 81 -12.13 -41.53 2.69
N THR A 82 -13.01 -40.68 3.13
CA THR A 82 -12.74 -39.71 4.22
C THR A 82 -13.52 -40.14 5.45
N GLY A 83 -12.81 -40.51 6.51
CA GLY A 83 -13.34 -40.66 7.85
C GLY A 83 -13.53 -39.25 8.48
N VAL A 84 -14.72 -38.99 9.01
CA VAL A 84 -15.04 -37.71 9.71
C VAL A 84 -15.45 -38.07 11.11
N THR A 85 -14.63 -37.67 12.10
CA THR A 85 -14.93 -37.85 13.52
C THR A 85 -15.47 -36.54 14.08
N TYR A 86 -16.61 -36.59 14.74
CA TYR A 86 -17.34 -35.42 15.22
C TYR A 86 -17.87 -35.59 16.62
N THR A 87 -18.22 -34.48 17.26
CA THR A 87 -19.05 -34.38 18.44
C THR A 87 -20.34 -33.65 18.10
N ALA A 88 -21.50 -34.20 18.44
CA ALA A 88 -22.81 -33.56 18.27
C ALA A 88 -23.00 -32.45 19.31
N LEU A 89 -23.24 -31.23 18.88
CA LEU A 89 -23.55 -30.06 19.71
C LEU A 89 -25.07 -29.84 19.79
N VAL A 90 -25.81 -30.38 18.82
CA VAL A 90 -27.29 -30.33 18.78
C VAL A 90 -27.81 -31.77 18.60
N ALA A 91 -28.83 -32.13 19.38
CA ALA A 91 -29.46 -33.45 19.31
C ALA A 91 -30.22 -33.65 17.97
N ASP A 92 -30.17 -34.87 17.45
CA ASP A 92 -30.89 -35.28 16.25
C ASP A 92 -30.68 -34.44 14.97
N ALA A 93 -29.61 -33.64 14.92
CA ALA A 93 -29.26 -32.85 13.75
C ALA A 93 -28.65 -33.71 12.61
N PRO A 94 -28.94 -33.45 11.34
CA PRO A 94 -28.20 -34.07 10.24
C PRO A 94 -26.79 -33.47 10.15
N LEU A 95 -25.79 -34.27 9.86
CA LEU A 95 -24.43 -33.80 9.57
C LEU A 95 -24.38 -33.28 8.12
N ARG A 96 -24.02 -32.02 7.94
CA ARG A 96 -24.00 -31.33 6.65
C ARG A 96 -22.56 -30.90 6.32
N LEU A 97 -21.97 -31.56 5.32
CA LEU A 97 -20.59 -31.29 4.87
C LEU A 97 -20.59 -30.66 3.47
N ASP A 98 -19.67 -29.77 3.23
CA ASP A 98 -19.42 -29.23 1.89
C ASP A 98 -18.62 -30.25 1.06
N LEU A 99 -19.06 -30.47 -0.18
CA LEU A 99 -18.37 -31.27 -1.19
C LEU A 99 -18.93 -30.91 -2.55
N ILE A 100 -18.09 -30.59 -3.53
CA ILE A 100 -18.54 -30.20 -4.86
C ILE A 100 -19.28 -31.36 -5.58
N ASP A 101 -20.29 -31.02 -6.40
CA ASP A 101 -21.10 -32.00 -7.13
C ASP A 101 -20.30 -32.84 -8.16
N ALA A 102 -19.11 -32.34 -8.58
CA ALA A 102 -18.22 -33.11 -9.47
C ALA A 102 -17.59 -34.37 -8.79
N LEU A 103 -17.65 -34.42 -7.46
CA LEU A 103 -17.23 -35.59 -6.68
C LEU A 103 -18.46 -36.40 -6.29
N THR A 104 -18.68 -37.52 -6.98
CA THR A 104 -19.80 -38.42 -6.75
C THR A 104 -19.61 -39.19 -5.45
N VAL A 105 -20.57 -39.10 -4.53
CA VAL A 105 -20.59 -39.89 -3.28
C VAL A 105 -21.14 -41.28 -3.57
N ASP A 106 -20.33 -42.30 -3.38
CA ASP A 106 -20.69 -43.71 -3.60
C ASP A 106 -21.48 -44.30 -2.43
N SER A 107 -21.07 -43.99 -1.19
CA SER A 107 -21.70 -44.43 0.03
C SER A 107 -21.23 -43.63 1.25
N VAL A 108 -22.04 -43.57 2.25
CA VAL A 108 -21.68 -43.12 3.58
C VAL A 108 -21.93 -44.26 4.57
N THR A 109 -20.94 -44.53 5.43
CA THR A 109 -20.99 -45.63 6.39
C THR A 109 -20.58 -45.17 7.78
N SER A 110 -21.07 -45.86 8.80
CA SER A 110 -20.61 -45.77 10.20
C SER A 110 -20.30 -47.15 10.75
N SER A 111 -19.90 -47.27 12.01
CA SER A 111 -19.73 -48.54 12.69
C SER A 111 -21.04 -49.37 12.74
N GLY A 112 -22.21 -48.73 12.59
CA GLY A 112 -23.53 -49.35 12.52
C GLY A 112 -23.95 -49.77 11.10
N GLY A 113 -23.17 -49.48 10.08
CA GLY A 113 -23.46 -49.80 8.68
C GLY A 113 -23.74 -48.55 7.81
N PRO A 114 -24.38 -48.74 6.63
CA PRO A 114 -24.68 -47.66 5.71
C PRO A 114 -25.63 -46.63 6.30
N LEU A 115 -25.37 -45.34 6.00
CA LEU A 115 -26.20 -44.19 6.41
C LEU A 115 -26.91 -43.58 5.20
N PRO A 116 -28.20 -43.16 5.36
CA PRO A 116 -28.88 -42.37 4.32
C PRO A 116 -28.23 -41.01 4.15
N PHE A 117 -28.07 -40.57 2.90
CA PHE A 117 -27.54 -39.25 2.57
C PHE A 117 -28.20 -38.69 1.30
N THR A 118 -28.05 -37.37 1.14
CA THR A 118 -28.30 -36.66 -0.13
C THR A 118 -27.09 -35.80 -0.45
N HIS A 119 -26.73 -35.70 -1.73
CA HIS A 119 -25.65 -34.84 -2.19
C HIS A 119 -26.14 -34.03 -3.39
N ALA A 120 -26.27 -32.72 -3.22
CA ALA A 120 -26.71 -31.77 -4.24
C ALA A 120 -26.31 -30.32 -3.83
N ASP A 121 -26.15 -29.47 -4.82
CA ASP A 121 -25.76 -28.07 -4.65
C ASP A 121 -24.47 -27.92 -3.81
N SER A 122 -23.52 -28.84 -4.02
CA SER A 122 -22.24 -28.94 -3.28
C SER A 122 -22.39 -29.16 -1.76
N LEU A 123 -23.53 -29.67 -1.32
CA LEU A 123 -23.80 -29.98 0.07
C LEU A 123 -24.14 -31.47 0.25
N LEU A 124 -23.39 -32.16 1.09
CA LEU A 124 -23.62 -33.52 1.50
C LEU A 124 -24.35 -33.56 2.84
N THR A 125 -25.62 -33.94 2.84
CA THR A 125 -26.44 -34.05 4.07
C THR A 125 -26.58 -35.51 4.46
N ILE A 126 -26.17 -35.86 5.68
CA ILE A 126 -26.12 -37.23 6.21
C ILE A 126 -27.06 -37.38 7.39
N VAL A 127 -27.90 -38.38 7.37
CA VAL A 127 -28.83 -38.71 8.46
C VAL A 127 -28.15 -39.70 9.41
N LEU A 128 -27.72 -39.19 10.57
CA LEU A 128 -26.98 -40.01 11.55
C LEU A 128 -27.88 -40.95 12.39
N GLY A 129 -29.19 -40.72 12.44
CA GLY A 129 -30.13 -41.32 13.38
C GLY A 129 -30.17 -40.54 14.69
N PRO A 130 -30.78 -41.13 15.75
CA PRO A 130 -30.88 -40.47 17.04
C PRO A 130 -29.51 -40.22 17.63
N THR A 131 -29.24 -38.93 17.96
CA THR A 131 -27.97 -38.43 18.55
C THR A 131 -28.30 -37.54 19.72
N ALA A 132 -27.55 -37.63 20.81
CA ALA A 132 -27.64 -36.72 21.95
C ALA A 132 -26.47 -35.68 21.87
N ILE A 133 -26.67 -34.57 22.56
CA ILE A 133 -25.61 -33.57 22.72
C ILE A 133 -24.42 -34.22 23.46
N GLY A 134 -23.23 -34.07 22.92
CA GLY A 134 -21.98 -34.66 23.42
C GLY A 134 -21.68 -36.06 22.87
N ASP A 135 -22.59 -36.66 22.08
CA ASP A 135 -22.28 -37.94 21.38
C ASP A 135 -21.16 -37.69 20.37
N THR A 136 -20.16 -38.60 20.40
CA THR A 136 -19.07 -38.64 19.43
C THR A 136 -19.29 -39.83 18.48
N GLY A 137 -18.98 -39.60 17.23
CA GLY A 137 -19.09 -40.63 16.21
C GLY A 137 -18.09 -40.44 15.08
N THR A 138 -17.91 -41.49 14.30
CA THR A 138 -17.12 -41.44 13.06
C THR A 138 -17.96 -41.99 11.92
N ILE A 139 -18.01 -41.24 10.83
CA ILE A 139 -18.57 -41.71 9.56
C ILE A 139 -17.43 -41.80 8.53
N THR A 140 -17.63 -42.60 7.48
CA THR A 140 -16.73 -42.66 6.35
C THR A 140 -17.52 -42.38 5.06
N VAL A 141 -17.11 -41.38 4.34
CA VAL A 141 -17.65 -40.98 3.03
C VAL A 141 -16.77 -41.58 1.95
N HIS A 142 -17.31 -42.42 1.07
CA HIS A 142 -16.61 -42.93 -0.11
C HIS A 142 -17.07 -42.15 -1.32
N TYR A 143 -16.12 -41.67 -2.11
CA TYR A 143 -16.41 -40.82 -3.26
C TYR A 143 -15.32 -40.90 -4.33
N HIS A 144 -15.66 -40.46 -5.54
CA HIS A 144 -14.73 -40.37 -6.66
C HIS A 144 -15.15 -39.24 -7.63
N GLY A 145 -14.23 -38.81 -8.46
CA GLY A 145 -14.52 -37.84 -9.52
C GLY A 145 -13.33 -36.93 -9.85
N ILE A 146 -13.60 -35.82 -10.53
CA ILE A 146 -12.60 -34.82 -10.87
C ILE A 146 -12.64 -33.74 -9.78
N PRO A 147 -11.54 -33.53 -9.03
CA PRO A 147 -11.49 -32.47 -8.02
C PRO A 147 -11.54 -31.11 -8.66
N GLY A 148 -12.04 -30.12 -7.90
CA GLY A 148 -12.24 -28.75 -8.38
C GLY A 148 -10.98 -27.89 -8.33
N TYR A 149 -10.96 -26.86 -9.15
CA TYR A 149 -9.96 -25.79 -9.10
C TYR A 149 -10.58 -24.45 -9.51
N ASP A 150 -9.95 -23.38 -9.06
CA ASP A 150 -10.30 -22.03 -9.48
C ASP A 150 -9.60 -21.69 -10.80
N THR A 151 -10.28 -20.96 -11.71
CA THR A 151 -9.73 -20.63 -13.02
C THR A 151 -8.59 -19.63 -12.95
N ASP A 152 -8.60 -18.76 -11.95
CA ASP A 152 -7.58 -17.75 -11.77
C ASP A 152 -6.41 -18.34 -10.97
N TRP A 153 -6.68 -18.85 -9.75
CA TRP A 153 -5.66 -19.46 -8.92
C TRP A 153 -6.29 -20.27 -7.78
N GLY A 154 -5.71 -21.46 -7.49
CA GLY A 154 -6.09 -22.30 -6.36
C GLY A 154 -6.80 -23.59 -6.74
N GLY A 155 -7.21 -24.38 -5.73
CA GLY A 155 -7.84 -25.67 -5.87
C GLY A 155 -6.89 -26.84 -6.14
N PHE A 156 -7.43 -27.98 -6.60
CA PHE A 156 -6.68 -29.20 -6.80
C PHE A 156 -6.17 -29.31 -8.25
N ARG A 157 -4.87 -29.48 -8.42
CA ARG A 157 -4.19 -29.41 -9.70
C ARG A 157 -3.40 -30.69 -10.06
N TYR A 158 -3.48 -31.10 -11.32
CA TYR A 158 -2.58 -32.02 -12.00
C TYR A 158 -1.86 -31.21 -13.08
N GLN A 159 -0.65 -30.74 -12.83
CA GLN A 159 0.02 -29.81 -13.72
C GLN A 159 1.55 -29.99 -13.72
N ASN A 160 2.16 -30.05 -14.91
CA ASN A 160 3.63 -30.07 -15.09
C ASN A 160 4.39 -31.10 -14.24
N GLY A 161 3.75 -32.29 -14.00
CA GLY A 161 4.36 -33.35 -13.20
C GLY A 161 4.30 -33.10 -11.71
N TYR A 162 3.36 -32.24 -11.26
CA TYR A 162 2.95 -32.07 -9.88
C TYR A 162 1.47 -32.41 -9.71
N ILE A 163 1.10 -32.93 -8.56
CA ILE A 163 -0.27 -33.13 -8.09
C ILE A 163 -0.33 -32.46 -6.73
N TYR A 164 -1.15 -31.44 -6.56
CA TYR A 164 -1.21 -30.65 -5.32
C TYR A 164 -2.54 -29.96 -5.19
N ASN A 165 -2.88 -29.49 -4.01
CA ASN A 165 -3.98 -28.55 -3.82
C ASN A 165 -3.54 -27.29 -3.09
N LEU A 166 -4.21 -26.20 -3.44
CA LEU A 166 -4.18 -24.92 -2.76
C LEU A 166 -5.61 -24.67 -2.29
N GLY A 167 -5.81 -24.61 -0.99
CA GLY A 167 -7.15 -24.65 -0.38
C GLY A 167 -7.93 -23.34 -0.42
N ILE A 168 -7.52 -22.41 -1.28
CA ILE A 168 -8.17 -21.12 -1.54
C ILE A 168 -8.46 -21.00 -3.03
N GLY A 169 -9.58 -20.33 -3.40
CA GLY A 169 -9.87 -19.88 -4.74
C GLY A 169 -9.98 -18.36 -4.79
N LEU A 170 -9.27 -17.72 -5.72
CA LEU A 170 -9.24 -16.25 -5.81
C LEU A 170 -10.51 -15.66 -6.40
N SER A 171 -11.20 -16.37 -7.28
CA SER A 171 -12.41 -15.90 -7.97
C SER A 171 -13.71 -16.42 -7.33
N THR A 172 -13.65 -16.97 -6.12
CA THR A 172 -14.81 -17.58 -5.44
C THR A 172 -15.08 -16.95 -4.06
N ILE A 173 -16.36 -16.93 -3.68
CA ILE A 173 -16.82 -16.48 -2.36
C ILE A 173 -17.79 -17.54 -1.81
N PRO A 174 -17.55 -18.07 -0.61
CA PRO A 174 -16.32 -17.93 0.19
C PRO A 174 -15.12 -18.56 -0.51
N PRO A 175 -13.91 -18.07 -0.24
CA PRO A 175 -12.70 -18.51 -0.97
C PRO A 175 -12.19 -19.90 -0.57
N ASN A 176 -12.75 -20.52 0.46
CA ASN A 176 -12.34 -21.83 0.98
C ASN A 176 -12.55 -22.94 -0.05
N PHE A 177 -11.52 -23.77 -0.25
CA PHE A 177 -11.49 -24.87 -1.24
C PHE A 177 -11.10 -26.23 -0.68
N GLY A 178 -11.39 -26.50 0.58
CA GLY A 178 -11.37 -27.88 1.14
C GLY A 178 -12.37 -28.76 0.43
N LYS A 179 -13.60 -28.29 0.24
CA LYS A 179 -14.72 -28.98 -0.44
C LYS A 179 -14.44 -29.45 -1.86
N VAL A 180 -13.39 -28.96 -2.52
CA VAL A 180 -13.10 -29.35 -3.91
C VAL A 180 -12.42 -30.71 -4.03
N TRP A 181 -11.97 -31.30 -2.90
CA TRP A 181 -11.29 -32.60 -2.92
C TRP A 181 -11.64 -33.56 -1.78
N TYR A 182 -12.25 -33.03 -0.66
CA TYR A 182 -12.77 -33.90 0.42
C TYR A 182 -14.00 -33.29 1.11
N PRO A 183 -14.91 -34.11 1.68
CA PRO A 183 -16.07 -33.59 2.43
C PRO A 183 -15.64 -32.98 3.75
N CYS A 184 -15.99 -31.69 4.00
CA CYS A 184 -15.58 -30.96 5.19
C CYS A 184 -16.56 -29.86 5.58
N PHE A 185 -16.41 -29.29 6.77
CA PHE A 185 -16.95 -27.96 7.07
C PHE A 185 -15.99 -26.92 6.52
N ASP A 186 -16.27 -26.40 5.32
CA ASP A 186 -15.35 -25.55 4.59
C ASP A 186 -15.48 -24.08 5.00
N SER A 187 -15.02 -23.78 6.22
CA SER A 187 -15.05 -22.46 6.85
C SER A 187 -13.71 -22.12 7.49
N PHE A 188 -13.52 -20.83 7.85
CA PHE A 188 -12.32 -20.39 8.57
C PHE A 188 -12.34 -20.69 10.06
N VAL A 189 -13.53 -20.98 10.63
CA VAL A 189 -13.70 -21.15 12.08
C VAL A 189 -13.57 -22.60 12.52
N GLU A 190 -13.90 -23.55 11.65
CA GLU A 190 -13.84 -24.97 11.97
C GLU A 190 -12.41 -25.50 11.83
N ARG A 191 -11.96 -26.27 12.84
CA ARG A 191 -10.61 -26.81 12.90
C ARG A 191 -10.64 -28.27 13.27
N ALA A 192 -9.78 -29.06 12.68
CA ALA A 192 -9.65 -30.49 12.97
C ALA A 192 -8.19 -30.94 12.85
N THR A 193 -7.88 -32.09 13.43
CA THR A 193 -6.65 -32.84 13.17
C THR A 193 -6.78 -33.69 11.91
N TYR A 194 -5.68 -34.13 11.32
CA TYR A 194 -5.70 -34.82 10.03
C TYR A 194 -4.83 -36.07 10.03
N ALA A 195 -5.32 -37.15 9.35
CA ALA A 195 -4.50 -38.23 8.87
C ALA A 195 -4.60 -38.31 7.33
N TYR A 196 -3.48 -38.49 6.67
CA TYR A 196 -3.43 -38.62 5.21
C TYR A 196 -2.83 -39.97 4.81
N HIS A 197 -3.51 -40.69 3.94
CA HIS A 197 -3.08 -41.96 3.36
C HIS A 197 -3.12 -41.85 1.83
N VAL A 198 -2.06 -41.31 1.24
CA VAL A 198 -2.04 -41.00 -0.19
C VAL A 198 -1.43 -42.11 -1.00
N LYS A 199 -2.27 -42.71 -1.85
CA LYS A 199 -1.87 -43.72 -2.82
C LYS A 199 -1.44 -43.06 -4.13
N SER A 200 -0.20 -43.30 -4.55
CA SER A 200 0.38 -42.78 -5.80
C SER A 200 1.14 -43.90 -6.56
N ALA A 201 1.45 -43.63 -7.82
CA ALA A 201 2.19 -44.59 -8.67
C ALA A 201 3.34 -43.88 -9.41
N GLY A 202 4.20 -44.66 -10.01
CA GLY A 202 5.35 -44.16 -10.75
C GLY A 202 6.37 -43.46 -9.86
N THR A 203 6.79 -42.27 -10.25
CA THR A 203 7.75 -41.45 -9.48
C THR A 203 7.08 -40.52 -8.49
N TYR A 204 5.77 -40.45 -8.48
CA TYR A 204 5.05 -39.55 -7.58
C TYR A 204 5.16 -40.02 -6.13
N ARG A 205 5.58 -39.13 -5.26
CA ARG A 205 5.61 -39.33 -3.81
C ARG A 205 4.91 -38.19 -3.14
N ALA A 206 3.86 -38.49 -2.37
CA ALA A 206 3.12 -37.50 -1.65
C ALA A 206 3.94 -36.97 -0.44
N HIS A 207 3.89 -35.67 -0.24
CA HIS A 207 4.32 -34.94 0.94
C HIS A 207 3.10 -34.21 1.49
N CYS A 208 2.75 -34.48 2.74
CA CYS A 208 1.64 -33.87 3.44
C CYS A 208 2.14 -33.19 4.71
N GLN A 209 1.23 -32.53 5.35
CA GLN A 209 1.39 -31.96 6.68
C GLN A 209 1.55 -33.08 7.73
N GLY A 210 2.08 -32.72 8.89
CA GLY A 210 2.26 -33.63 10.00
C GLY A 210 3.45 -34.58 9.88
N GLN A 211 3.50 -35.49 10.84
CA GLN A 211 4.55 -36.49 10.95
C GLN A 211 4.39 -37.58 9.86
N PHE A 212 5.48 -37.87 9.16
CA PHE A 212 5.53 -38.99 8.22
C PHE A 212 5.54 -40.32 8.98
N LEU A 213 4.50 -41.12 8.79
CA LEU A 213 4.31 -42.40 9.48
C LEU A 213 4.93 -43.60 8.71
N GLY A 214 5.17 -43.44 7.41
CA GLY A 214 5.80 -44.48 6.61
C GLY A 214 5.24 -44.60 5.19
N GLU A 215 5.91 -45.46 4.39
CA GLU A 215 5.52 -45.80 3.02
C GLU A 215 5.27 -47.32 2.91
N THR A 216 4.09 -47.69 2.39
CA THR A 216 3.68 -49.08 2.16
C THR A 216 3.67 -49.37 0.67
N GLN A 217 4.44 -50.35 0.23
CA GLN A 217 4.42 -50.84 -1.14
C GLN A 217 3.18 -51.74 -1.40
N LEU A 218 2.41 -51.44 -2.46
CA LEU A 218 1.22 -52.21 -2.83
C LEU A 218 1.45 -53.16 -4.00
N GLY A 219 2.58 -53.03 -4.66
CA GLY A 219 3.00 -53.80 -5.85
C GLY A 219 3.24 -52.92 -7.06
N GLY A 220 4.10 -53.41 -7.98
CA GLY A 220 4.58 -52.57 -9.07
C GLY A 220 5.31 -51.34 -8.55
N ASP A 221 4.90 -50.20 -9.05
CA ASP A 221 5.43 -48.88 -8.65
C ASP A 221 4.46 -48.07 -7.75
N THR A 222 3.40 -48.72 -7.26
CA THR A 222 2.34 -48.10 -6.45
C THR A 222 2.67 -48.15 -4.97
N VAL A 223 2.55 -47.02 -4.31
CA VAL A 223 2.81 -46.86 -2.87
C VAL A 223 1.66 -46.13 -2.17
N VAL A 224 1.56 -46.30 -0.86
CA VAL A 224 0.77 -45.45 0.03
C VAL A 224 1.73 -44.80 1.00
N ARG A 225 1.73 -43.47 1.07
CA ARG A 225 2.44 -42.69 2.08
C ARG A 225 1.44 -42.16 3.11
N SER A 226 1.77 -42.35 4.38
CA SER A 226 0.90 -41.99 5.49
C SER A 226 1.52 -40.88 6.32
N PHE A 227 0.67 -39.91 6.76
CA PHE A 227 1.04 -38.77 7.60
C PHE A 227 -0.04 -38.54 8.67
N ALA A 228 0.35 -37.96 9.80
CA ALA A 228 -0.59 -37.54 10.84
C ALA A 228 -0.22 -36.12 11.32
N LEU A 229 -1.21 -35.24 11.34
CA LEU A 229 -1.10 -33.89 11.88
C LEU A 229 -1.97 -33.80 13.14
N ASP A 230 -1.33 -33.62 14.28
CA ASP A 230 -1.99 -33.57 15.58
C ASP A 230 -2.42 -32.14 15.97
N HIS A 231 -1.97 -31.12 15.23
CA HIS A 231 -2.42 -29.74 15.37
C HIS A 231 -3.72 -29.52 14.61
N ALA A 232 -4.71 -28.91 15.29
CA ALA A 232 -5.99 -28.61 14.66
C ALA A 232 -5.87 -27.39 13.75
N ILE A 233 -6.11 -27.57 12.46
CA ILE A 233 -6.02 -26.55 11.42
C ILE A 233 -7.37 -26.35 10.72
N PRO A 234 -7.64 -25.14 10.17
CA PRO A 234 -8.81 -24.94 9.31
C PRO A 234 -8.68 -25.70 7.98
N THR A 235 -9.82 -25.99 7.35
CA THR A 235 -9.91 -26.84 6.17
C THR A 235 -9.16 -26.37 4.95
N HIS A 236 -9.08 -25.06 4.75
CA HIS A 236 -8.44 -24.45 3.58
C HIS A 236 -6.91 -24.59 3.56
N ILE A 237 -6.27 -24.83 4.70
CA ILE A 237 -4.83 -25.08 4.78
C ILE A 237 -4.48 -26.57 4.93
N SER A 238 -5.47 -27.48 4.80
CA SER A 238 -5.25 -28.91 4.67
C SER A 238 -4.89 -29.24 3.22
N ALA A 239 -3.73 -29.84 2.98
CA ALA A 239 -3.22 -30.04 1.63
C ALA A 239 -2.32 -31.26 1.45
N ILE A 240 -2.18 -31.66 0.19
CA ILE A 240 -1.16 -32.59 -0.28
C ILE A 240 -0.31 -31.95 -1.37
N ALA A 241 0.93 -32.39 -1.52
CA ALA A 241 1.75 -32.16 -2.70
C ALA A 241 2.45 -33.47 -3.11
N ALA A 242 2.42 -33.82 -4.39
CA ALA A 242 3.04 -35.03 -4.88
C ALA A 242 3.75 -34.80 -6.23
N ALA A 243 5.00 -35.21 -6.31
CA ALA A 243 5.82 -35.17 -7.52
C ALA A 243 6.97 -36.20 -7.39
N ASN A 244 7.90 -36.18 -8.34
CA ASN A 244 9.20 -36.82 -8.15
C ASN A 244 10.07 -35.93 -7.25
N TYR A 245 9.82 -35.96 -5.93
CA TYR A 245 10.45 -35.10 -4.95
C TYR A 245 11.72 -35.69 -4.36
N ALA A 246 12.62 -34.75 -3.96
CA ALA A 246 13.76 -34.99 -3.08
C ALA A 246 13.70 -33.91 -1.98
N ASP A 247 14.26 -34.24 -0.81
CA ASP A 247 14.22 -33.41 0.38
C ASP A 247 15.62 -32.93 0.79
N SER A 248 15.69 -31.71 1.31
CA SER A 248 16.80 -31.21 2.12
C SER A 248 16.26 -30.93 3.52
N ASN A 249 16.88 -31.54 4.53
CA ASN A 249 16.41 -31.49 5.90
C ASN A 249 17.55 -31.01 6.83
N TRP A 250 17.19 -30.18 7.79
CA TRP A 250 18.06 -29.80 8.91
C TRP A 250 17.24 -29.44 10.13
N THR A 251 17.89 -29.18 11.24
CA THR A 251 17.24 -28.64 12.44
C THR A 251 17.74 -27.23 12.68
N HIS A 252 16.82 -26.29 12.86
CA HIS A 252 17.11 -24.94 13.32
C HIS A 252 16.92 -24.90 14.83
N THR A 253 17.89 -24.31 15.56
CA THR A 253 17.77 -24.08 16.99
C THR A 253 17.21 -22.69 17.21
N GLY A 254 15.91 -22.60 17.47
CA GLY A 254 15.19 -21.36 17.74
C GLY A 254 15.22 -20.97 19.21
N ALA A 255 14.56 -19.86 19.55
CA ALA A 255 14.53 -19.32 20.92
C ALA A 255 13.75 -20.22 21.89
N TYR A 256 12.80 -21.01 21.42
CA TYR A 256 11.95 -21.86 22.24
C TYR A 256 12.23 -23.35 22.09
N GLY A 257 13.14 -23.74 21.24
CA GLY A 257 13.54 -25.12 21.03
C GLY A 257 14.01 -25.41 19.61
N ASP A 258 14.30 -26.69 19.38
CA ASP A 258 14.75 -27.17 18.08
C ASP A 258 13.56 -27.35 17.14
N ILE A 259 13.63 -26.75 15.96
CA ILE A 259 12.59 -26.79 14.91
C ILE A 259 13.14 -27.56 13.71
N PRO A 260 12.58 -28.73 13.36
CA PRO A 260 12.90 -29.42 12.11
C PRO A 260 12.52 -28.56 10.88
N VAL A 261 13.40 -28.49 9.89
CA VAL A 261 13.14 -27.76 8.63
C VAL A 261 13.26 -28.69 7.46
N ARG A 262 12.32 -28.63 6.53
CA ARG A 262 12.33 -29.43 5.31
C ARG A 262 12.04 -28.60 4.06
N LEU A 263 12.94 -28.65 3.09
CA LEU A 263 12.71 -28.13 1.74
C LEU A 263 12.53 -29.29 0.79
N THR A 264 11.43 -29.31 0.06
CA THR A 264 11.01 -30.36 -0.86
C THR A 264 10.90 -29.81 -2.28
N ALA A 265 11.64 -30.41 -3.21
CA ALA A 265 11.63 -29.99 -4.61
C ALA A 265 11.92 -31.17 -5.55
N LYS A 266 11.68 -31.04 -6.85
CA LYS A 266 12.24 -31.98 -7.82
C LYS A 266 13.77 -31.95 -7.75
N PRO A 267 14.49 -33.07 -7.97
CA PRO A 267 15.93 -33.16 -7.78
C PRO A 267 16.74 -32.04 -8.47
N ALA A 268 16.29 -31.61 -9.66
CA ALA A 268 16.97 -30.57 -10.43
C ALA A 268 16.86 -29.17 -9.80
N ALA A 269 15.77 -28.89 -9.07
CA ALA A 269 15.50 -27.59 -8.46
C ALA A 269 15.96 -27.49 -7.01
N LEU A 270 16.20 -28.62 -6.32
CA LEU A 270 16.44 -28.65 -4.87
C LEU A 270 17.66 -27.81 -4.45
N ALA A 271 18.78 -27.90 -5.16
CA ALA A 271 19.98 -27.15 -4.82
C ALA A 271 19.76 -25.61 -4.98
N GLY A 272 19.02 -25.20 -6.02
CA GLY A 272 18.62 -23.81 -6.22
C GLY A 272 17.74 -23.30 -5.07
N MET A 273 16.73 -24.08 -4.69
CA MET A 273 15.84 -23.77 -3.58
C MET A 273 16.63 -23.60 -2.27
N VAL A 274 17.48 -24.56 -1.92
CA VAL A 274 18.30 -24.48 -0.70
C VAL A 274 19.17 -23.20 -0.65
N SER A 275 19.75 -22.82 -1.80
CA SER A 275 20.54 -21.59 -1.89
C SER A 275 19.73 -20.34 -1.65
N LYS A 276 18.47 -20.28 -2.11
CA LYS A 276 17.58 -19.11 -1.98
C LYS A 276 16.94 -19.00 -0.59
N PHE A 277 16.91 -20.08 0.16
CA PHE A 277 16.39 -20.15 1.53
C PHE A 277 17.47 -20.01 2.61
N ALA A 278 18.64 -19.47 2.26
CA ALA A 278 19.78 -19.36 3.17
C ALA A 278 19.48 -18.59 4.46
N SER A 279 18.58 -17.59 4.42
CA SER A 279 18.14 -16.81 5.59
C SER A 279 16.79 -17.28 6.17
N LEU A 280 16.35 -18.51 5.91
CA LEU A 280 15.14 -19.04 6.53
C LEU A 280 15.26 -19.15 8.06
N GLY A 281 16.45 -19.46 8.58
CA GLY A 281 16.72 -19.44 10.01
C GLY A 281 16.52 -18.06 10.63
N ASP A 282 16.97 -17.00 9.95
CA ASP A 282 16.78 -15.63 10.41
C ASP A 282 15.28 -15.26 10.48
N ALA A 283 14.47 -15.77 9.55
CA ALA A 283 13.02 -15.57 9.56
C ALA A 283 12.36 -16.25 10.77
N ILE A 284 12.75 -17.49 11.09
CA ILE A 284 12.27 -18.21 12.27
C ILE A 284 12.61 -17.42 13.54
N ASP A 285 13.88 -17.03 13.72
CA ASP A 285 14.34 -16.27 14.89
C ASP A 285 13.63 -14.92 15.02
N CYS A 286 13.44 -14.21 13.91
CA CYS A 286 12.72 -12.94 13.84
C CYS A 286 11.28 -13.09 14.33
N TYR A 287 10.56 -14.10 13.84
CA TYR A 287 9.13 -14.27 14.15
C TYR A 287 8.93 -14.86 15.55
N GLU A 288 9.83 -15.73 16.02
CA GLU A 288 9.83 -16.14 17.43
C GLU A 288 10.09 -14.95 18.36
N PHE A 289 10.94 -13.99 17.95
CA PHE A 289 11.14 -12.76 18.71
C PHE A 289 9.89 -11.88 18.78
N TRP A 290 9.21 -11.67 17.66
CA TRP A 290 8.07 -10.74 17.60
C TRP A 290 6.76 -11.37 18.06
N TYR A 291 6.52 -12.66 17.75
CA TYR A 291 5.22 -13.31 17.90
C TYR A 291 5.17 -14.42 18.95
N GLY A 292 6.34 -14.87 19.44
CA GLY A 292 6.44 -15.99 20.36
C GLY A 292 6.67 -17.33 19.68
N PRO A 293 6.56 -18.46 20.41
CA PRO A 293 6.99 -19.76 19.92
C PRO A 293 6.35 -20.15 18.59
N TYR A 294 7.12 -20.83 17.75
CA TYR A 294 6.62 -21.40 16.51
C TYR A 294 5.48 -22.40 16.80
N PRO A 295 4.30 -22.29 16.13
CA PRO A 295 3.10 -23.00 16.59
C PRO A 295 3.00 -24.47 16.14
N TYR A 296 3.92 -24.97 15.30
CA TYR A 296 3.87 -26.31 14.71
C TYR A 296 5.13 -27.14 14.97
N ASP A 297 5.16 -28.40 14.53
CA ASP A 297 6.29 -29.31 14.76
C ASP A 297 7.42 -29.17 13.74
N ARG A 298 7.15 -28.52 12.60
CA ARG A 298 8.13 -28.40 11.51
C ARG A 298 7.87 -27.19 10.62
N VAL A 299 8.91 -26.49 10.21
CA VAL A 299 8.87 -25.59 9.05
C VAL A 299 9.13 -26.41 7.78
N GLY A 300 8.20 -26.38 6.84
CA GLY A 300 8.32 -27.10 5.57
C GLY A 300 7.87 -26.28 4.39
N TYR A 301 8.59 -26.44 3.24
CA TYR A 301 8.22 -25.86 1.95
C TYR A 301 8.28 -26.94 0.88
N ALA A 302 7.27 -26.99 0.02
CA ALA A 302 7.23 -27.87 -1.13
C ALA A 302 7.03 -27.07 -2.41
N LEU A 303 7.92 -27.22 -3.40
CA LEU A 303 7.72 -26.60 -4.71
C LEU A 303 6.52 -27.22 -5.41
N THR A 304 5.65 -26.36 -5.93
CA THR A 304 4.52 -26.70 -6.79
C THR A 304 4.55 -25.79 -8.02
N THR A 305 3.78 -26.06 -9.05
CA THR A 305 3.74 -25.18 -10.24
C THR A 305 3.28 -23.78 -9.88
N ASP A 306 2.18 -23.69 -9.13
CA ASP A 306 1.70 -22.48 -8.51
C ASP A 306 1.94 -22.56 -6.98
N GLY A 307 2.09 -21.46 -6.35
CA GLY A 307 2.20 -21.21 -4.94
C GLY A 307 1.68 -19.79 -4.78
N ALA A 308 1.90 -19.04 -3.80
CA ALA A 308 2.36 -19.36 -2.50
C ALA A 308 1.12 -19.51 -1.60
N LEU A 309 1.09 -20.52 -0.80
CA LEU A 309 0.02 -20.73 0.18
C LEU A 309 0.62 -21.34 1.45
N GLU A 310 0.22 -20.78 2.55
CA GLU A 310 0.69 -20.98 3.91
C GLU A 310 0.34 -22.34 4.53
N ILE A 311 0.28 -23.40 3.74
CA ILE A 311 -0.07 -24.73 4.22
C ILE A 311 0.78 -25.11 5.42
N ALA A 312 0.15 -25.28 6.59
CA ALA A 312 0.84 -25.58 7.84
C ALA A 312 1.86 -26.72 7.68
N GLU A 313 3.12 -26.52 8.11
CA GLU A 313 4.24 -27.45 8.01
C GLU A 313 4.67 -27.88 6.59
N ASN A 314 3.98 -27.42 5.52
CA ASN A 314 4.27 -27.83 4.15
C ASN A 314 3.88 -26.76 3.13
N ILE A 315 4.35 -25.53 3.33
CA ILE A 315 4.04 -24.35 2.53
C ILE A 315 4.22 -24.66 1.04
N ALA A 316 3.17 -24.43 0.24
CA ALA A 316 3.27 -24.53 -1.21
C ALA A 316 4.06 -23.31 -1.73
N TYR A 317 5.13 -23.57 -2.49
CA TYR A 317 6.04 -22.52 -2.96
C TYR A 317 6.24 -22.65 -4.48
N PRO A 318 6.16 -21.54 -5.27
CA PRO A 318 6.21 -21.61 -6.72
C PRO A 318 7.54 -22.15 -7.24
N ASP A 319 7.52 -23.09 -8.17
CA ASP A 319 8.72 -23.77 -8.67
C ASP A 319 9.68 -22.88 -9.49
N PHE A 320 9.21 -21.70 -9.94
CA PHE A 320 10.02 -20.70 -10.61
C PHE A 320 10.78 -19.75 -9.63
N MET A 321 10.34 -19.66 -8.39
CA MET A 321 10.92 -18.71 -7.41
C MET A 321 12.42 -18.91 -7.15
N PRO A 322 12.97 -20.15 -7.11
CA PRO A 322 14.41 -20.31 -6.94
C PRO A 322 15.27 -19.65 -8.04
N GLU A 323 14.69 -19.26 -9.17
CA GLU A 323 15.35 -18.52 -10.23
C GLU A 323 15.35 -16.99 -9.99
N GLN A 324 14.49 -16.50 -9.09
CA GLN A 324 14.37 -15.09 -8.74
C GLN A 324 15.51 -14.62 -7.83
N SER A 325 15.55 -13.31 -7.51
CA SER A 325 16.55 -12.73 -6.62
C SER A 325 16.48 -13.30 -5.20
N LEU A 326 17.51 -13.09 -4.39
CA LEU A 326 17.49 -13.42 -2.96
C LEU A 326 16.47 -12.57 -2.21
N PHE A 327 16.32 -11.29 -2.60
CA PHE A 327 15.36 -10.36 -2.02
C PHE A 327 13.92 -10.84 -2.26
N ASP A 328 13.56 -11.16 -3.51
CA ASP A 328 12.23 -11.66 -3.86
C ASP A 328 11.90 -12.96 -3.11
N ASN A 329 12.87 -13.89 -3.03
CA ASN A 329 12.66 -15.12 -2.27
C ASN A 329 12.48 -14.86 -0.77
N ARG A 330 13.28 -13.95 -0.16
CA ARG A 330 13.11 -13.59 1.26
C ARG A 330 11.74 -12.98 1.53
N GLY A 331 11.31 -12.04 0.70
CA GLY A 331 9.99 -11.44 0.79
C GLY A 331 8.90 -12.51 0.78
N LEU A 332 8.93 -13.43 -0.19
CA LEU A 332 7.90 -14.44 -0.33
C LEU A 332 7.96 -15.51 0.77
N PHE A 333 9.11 -16.15 1.01
CA PHE A 333 9.14 -17.20 2.03
C PHE A 333 8.93 -16.62 3.44
N GLY A 334 9.36 -15.37 3.69
CA GLY A 334 9.09 -14.69 4.94
C GLY A 334 7.60 -14.42 5.14
N HIS A 335 6.91 -13.93 4.10
CA HIS A 335 5.47 -13.74 4.12
C HIS A 335 4.73 -15.06 4.43
N GLU A 336 5.01 -16.13 3.68
CA GLU A 336 4.35 -17.42 3.85
C GLU A 336 4.65 -18.06 5.22
N LEU A 337 5.87 -17.89 5.76
CA LEU A 337 6.18 -18.35 7.12
C LEU A 337 5.44 -17.52 8.17
N GLY A 338 5.30 -16.21 7.95
CA GLY A 338 4.55 -15.31 8.83
C GLY A 338 3.11 -15.76 9.03
N HIS A 339 2.51 -16.34 8.00
CA HIS A 339 1.18 -16.90 8.07
C HIS A 339 1.01 -18.04 9.08
N HIS A 340 2.05 -18.80 9.42
CA HIS A 340 1.93 -19.84 10.44
C HIS A 340 1.48 -19.29 11.80
N TRP A 341 1.83 -18.02 12.10
CA TRP A 341 1.24 -17.27 13.22
C TRP A 341 -0.05 -16.57 12.80
N TRP A 342 -0.04 -15.87 11.65
CA TRP A 342 -1.12 -14.98 11.18
C TRP A 342 -1.90 -15.61 10.03
N GLY A 343 -2.91 -16.39 10.33
CA GLY A 343 -3.70 -17.14 9.34
C GLY A 343 -3.91 -18.58 9.77
N ASP A 344 -2.83 -19.23 10.19
CA ASP A 344 -2.85 -20.64 10.59
C ASP A 344 -3.13 -20.81 12.09
N ASN A 345 -2.30 -20.24 12.95
CA ASN A 345 -2.54 -20.30 14.41
C ASN A 345 -3.77 -19.47 14.79
N VAL A 346 -3.82 -18.23 14.33
CA VAL A 346 -4.96 -17.33 14.53
C VAL A 346 -5.54 -16.96 13.16
N THR A 347 -6.75 -17.42 12.86
CA THR A 347 -7.39 -17.30 11.54
C THR A 347 -8.42 -16.16 11.52
N PRO A 348 -8.59 -15.40 10.43
CA PRO A 348 -9.72 -14.48 10.27
C PRO A 348 -11.06 -15.24 10.39
N ARG A 349 -12.02 -14.68 11.12
CA ARG A 349 -13.33 -15.31 11.30
C ARG A 349 -14.13 -15.43 10.00
N ILE A 350 -14.03 -14.42 9.15
CA ILE A 350 -14.66 -14.38 7.81
C ILE A 350 -13.69 -13.78 6.79
N HIS A 351 -13.93 -14.02 5.54
CA HIS A 351 -13.06 -13.55 4.45
C HIS A 351 -13.02 -12.02 4.32
N ASN A 352 -14.06 -11.28 4.75
CA ASN A 352 -14.06 -9.82 4.74
C ASN A 352 -13.07 -9.19 5.76
N HIS A 353 -12.44 -10.00 6.59
CA HIS A 353 -11.38 -9.62 7.54
C HIS A 353 -10.00 -10.18 7.12
N MET A 354 -9.81 -10.48 5.83
CA MET A 354 -8.60 -11.14 5.32
C MET A 354 -7.31 -10.37 5.66
N TRP A 355 -7.37 -9.04 5.81
CA TRP A 355 -6.22 -8.24 6.21
C TRP A 355 -5.59 -8.68 7.54
N LEU A 356 -6.35 -9.33 8.45
CA LEU A 356 -5.85 -9.84 9.74
C LEU A 356 -4.85 -11.00 9.58
N LYS A 357 -4.79 -11.60 8.39
CA LYS A 357 -3.74 -12.57 8.08
C LYS A 357 -2.73 -12.00 7.07
N GLU A 358 -3.20 -11.39 5.99
CA GLU A 358 -2.35 -10.93 4.91
C GLU A 358 -1.49 -9.72 5.29
N GLY A 359 -2.08 -8.75 6.02
CA GLY A 359 -1.35 -7.56 6.47
C GLY A 359 -0.20 -7.89 7.43
N PRO A 360 -0.42 -8.64 8.52
CA PRO A 360 0.66 -9.11 9.38
C PRO A 360 1.68 -10.02 8.69
N ALA A 361 1.28 -10.88 7.74
CA ALA A 361 2.19 -11.71 6.99
C ALA A 361 3.09 -10.89 6.06
N GLU A 362 2.54 -9.91 5.35
CA GLU A 362 3.31 -8.95 4.55
C GLU A 362 4.28 -8.15 5.41
N TYR A 363 3.81 -7.65 6.56
CA TYR A 363 4.64 -6.93 7.52
C TYR A 363 5.74 -7.82 8.14
N SER A 364 5.50 -9.13 8.27
CA SER A 364 6.52 -10.09 8.72
C SER A 364 7.72 -10.10 7.79
N GLY A 365 7.49 -10.01 6.49
CA GLY A 365 8.55 -9.84 5.51
C GLY A 365 9.35 -8.55 5.72
N HIS A 366 8.69 -7.42 6.06
CA HIS A 366 9.38 -6.17 6.39
C HIS A 366 10.23 -6.30 7.67
N LEU A 367 9.71 -6.96 8.70
CA LEU A 367 10.45 -7.24 9.93
C LEU A 367 11.67 -8.15 9.69
N LEU A 368 11.58 -9.07 8.73
CA LEU A 368 12.73 -9.91 8.34
C LEU A 368 13.83 -9.07 7.67
N GLU A 369 13.48 -8.08 6.85
CA GLU A 369 14.50 -7.16 6.29
C GLU A 369 15.17 -6.33 7.39
N GLU A 370 14.42 -5.87 8.40
CA GLU A 370 14.98 -5.20 9.57
C GLU A 370 15.94 -6.12 10.35
N TRP A 371 15.50 -7.35 10.58
CA TRP A 371 16.28 -8.34 11.33
C TRP A 371 17.60 -8.70 10.65
N ALA A 372 17.56 -8.91 9.35
CA ALA A 372 18.70 -9.37 8.59
C ALA A 372 19.66 -8.25 8.14
N PHE A 373 19.16 -7.03 7.88
CA PHE A 373 19.92 -5.96 7.24
C PHE A 373 19.88 -4.63 8.00
N GLY A 374 19.11 -4.54 9.07
CA GLY A 374 19.02 -3.36 9.93
C GLY A 374 17.96 -2.35 9.51
N HIS A 375 17.88 -1.27 10.29
CA HIS A 375 16.80 -0.30 10.23
C HIS A 375 16.67 0.43 8.88
N ASP A 376 17.79 0.77 8.23
CA ASP A 376 17.75 1.50 6.94
C ASP A 376 17.06 0.64 5.86
N ALA A 377 17.39 -0.66 5.78
CA ALA A 377 16.75 -1.58 4.85
C ALA A 377 15.25 -1.75 5.15
N PHE A 378 14.88 -1.76 6.41
CA PHE A 378 13.48 -1.77 6.84
C PHE A 378 12.74 -0.51 6.39
N VAL A 379 13.32 0.68 6.60
CA VAL A 379 12.71 1.95 6.19
C VAL A 379 12.50 1.99 4.68
N ASP A 380 13.45 1.49 3.89
CA ASP A 380 13.31 1.42 2.43
C ASP A 380 12.12 0.54 2.04
N VAL A 381 11.98 -0.66 2.60
CA VAL A 381 10.85 -1.56 2.29
C VAL A 381 9.51 -0.96 2.73
N VAL A 382 9.46 -0.33 3.91
CA VAL A 382 8.24 0.35 4.40
C VAL A 382 7.84 1.52 3.48
N LYS A 383 8.81 2.30 2.99
CA LYS A 383 8.57 3.39 2.04
C LYS A 383 8.13 2.87 0.68
N ASP A 384 8.77 1.82 0.15
CA ASP A 384 8.37 1.18 -1.10
C ASP A 384 6.93 0.67 -1.02
N ASN A 385 6.58 -0.02 0.08
CA ASN A 385 5.22 -0.49 0.33
C ASN A 385 4.23 0.67 0.36
N MET A 386 4.51 1.72 1.13
CA MET A 386 3.57 2.84 1.24
C MET A 386 3.44 3.64 -0.06
N LYS A 387 4.54 3.82 -0.82
CA LYS A 387 4.47 4.46 -2.13
C LYS A 387 3.57 3.67 -3.08
N TYR A 388 3.73 2.34 -3.14
CA TYR A 388 2.89 1.47 -3.95
C TYR A 388 1.42 1.54 -3.56
N VAL A 389 1.12 1.60 -2.26
CA VAL A 389 -0.25 1.80 -1.77
C VAL A 389 -0.84 3.12 -2.23
N LEU A 390 -0.07 4.22 -2.14
CA LEU A 390 -0.53 5.55 -2.53
C LEU A 390 -0.77 5.66 -4.04
N GLU A 391 0.03 4.97 -4.85
CA GLU A 391 -0.05 4.99 -6.31
C GLU A 391 -1.16 4.07 -6.84
N GLU A 392 -1.25 2.84 -6.34
CA GLU A 392 -1.94 1.77 -7.02
C GLU A 392 -3.19 1.24 -6.32
N ALA A 393 -3.23 1.25 -4.97
CA ALA A 393 -4.25 0.49 -4.26
C ALA A 393 -5.68 0.97 -4.57
N HIS A 394 -5.90 2.27 -4.65
CA HIS A 394 -7.21 2.83 -4.95
C HIS A 394 -7.63 2.61 -6.42
N LEU A 395 -6.69 2.45 -7.34
CA LEU A 395 -6.94 2.17 -8.74
C LEU A 395 -7.36 0.71 -8.93
N GLN A 396 -6.60 -0.21 -8.34
CA GLN A 396 -6.85 -1.65 -8.51
C GLN A 396 -8.04 -2.15 -7.71
N ASP A 397 -8.30 -1.60 -6.52
CA ASP A 397 -9.40 -2.01 -5.65
C ASP A 397 -10.66 -1.12 -5.79
N GLY A 398 -10.79 -0.39 -6.91
CA GLY A 398 -12.01 0.36 -7.24
C GLY A 398 -12.32 1.52 -6.28
N GLY A 399 -11.29 2.15 -5.71
CA GLY A 399 -11.36 3.27 -4.79
C GLY A 399 -10.62 3.01 -3.49
N PHE A 400 -10.59 4.00 -2.61
CA PHE A 400 -10.00 3.84 -1.28
C PHE A 400 -10.90 2.96 -0.41
N GLN A 401 -10.35 1.84 0.07
CA GLN A 401 -11.09 0.87 0.89
C GLN A 401 -10.68 0.94 2.37
N ALA A 402 -11.66 0.73 3.26
CA ALA A 402 -11.38 0.35 4.64
C ALA A 402 -10.84 -1.09 4.67
N LEU A 403 -9.99 -1.41 5.65
CA LEU A 403 -9.49 -2.79 5.79
C LEU A 403 -10.58 -3.77 6.23
N SER A 404 -11.61 -3.28 6.93
CA SER A 404 -12.66 -4.13 7.46
C SER A 404 -14.02 -3.38 7.61
N PRO A 405 -15.13 -3.98 7.14
CA PRO A 405 -15.14 -5.16 6.27
C PRO A 405 -14.66 -4.82 4.85
N MET A 406 -13.80 -5.66 4.28
CA MET A 406 -13.39 -5.56 2.88
C MET A 406 -14.51 -6.06 1.98
N PRO A 407 -14.84 -5.36 0.87
CA PRO A 407 -15.77 -5.87 -0.14
C PRO A 407 -15.29 -7.23 -0.71
N ASP A 408 -16.23 -8.11 -1.05
CA ASP A 408 -15.93 -9.47 -1.51
C ASP A 408 -14.98 -9.51 -2.72
N GLU A 409 -15.14 -8.57 -3.66
CA GLU A 409 -14.31 -8.45 -4.86
C GLU A 409 -12.88 -7.99 -4.60
N HIS A 410 -12.56 -7.51 -3.39
CA HIS A 410 -11.24 -6.94 -3.03
C HIS A 410 -10.58 -7.62 -1.84
N ILE A 411 -11.11 -8.76 -1.37
CA ILE A 411 -10.55 -9.49 -0.21
C ILE A 411 -9.09 -9.92 -0.42
N TYR A 412 -8.64 -10.04 -1.65
CA TYR A 412 -7.26 -10.28 -2.06
C TYR A 412 -6.67 -9.09 -2.83
N GLY A 413 -7.19 -7.88 -2.60
CA GLY A 413 -6.72 -6.63 -3.21
C GLY A 413 -5.51 -6.03 -2.50
N LEU A 414 -5.00 -4.92 -3.08
CA LEU A 414 -3.81 -4.24 -2.55
C LEU A 414 -4.03 -3.63 -1.16
N HIS A 415 -5.26 -3.21 -0.85
CA HIS A 415 -5.56 -2.74 0.51
C HIS A 415 -5.40 -3.85 1.54
N THR A 416 -5.84 -5.05 1.25
CA THR A 416 -5.73 -6.19 2.17
C THR A 416 -4.28 -6.50 2.54
N TYR A 417 -3.39 -6.55 1.56
CA TYR A 417 -1.97 -6.87 1.75
C TYR A 417 -1.16 -5.65 2.18
N TYR A 418 -1.02 -4.68 1.29
CA TYR A 418 -0.03 -3.61 1.44
C TYR A 418 -0.50 -2.48 2.36
N LYS A 419 -1.78 -2.05 2.28
CA LYS A 419 -2.33 -1.17 3.32
C LYS A 419 -2.42 -1.90 4.65
N GLY A 420 -2.74 -3.21 4.64
CA GLY A 420 -2.69 -4.06 5.84
C GLY A 420 -1.33 -4.00 6.51
N ALA A 421 -0.23 -4.20 5.76
CA ALA A 421 1.13 -4.07 6.27
C ALA A 421 1.46 -2.64 6.76
N ALA A 422 1.01 -1.61 6.02
CA ALA A 422 1.19 -0.23 6.44
C ALA A 422 0.49 0.09 7.76
N VAL A 423 -0.70 -0.49 8.01
CA VAL A 423 -1.43 -0.36 9.28
C VAL A 423 -0.73 -1.13 10.41
N MET A 424 -0.14 -2.30 10.15
CA MET A 424 0.70 -3.00 11.13
C MET A 424 1.93 -2.19 11.52
N HIS A 425 2.57 -1.52 10.56
CA HIS A 425 3.66 -0.59 10.83
C HIS A 425 3.19 0.59 11.71
N ASN A 426 2.03 1.17 11.40
CA ASN A 426 1.44 2.24 12.21
C ASN A 426 1.10 1.76 13.63
N LEU A 427 0.59 0.53 13.79
CA LEU A 427 0.35 -0.06 15.10
C LEU A 427 1.64 -0.15 15.94
N ARG A 428 2.77 -0.55 15.31
CA ARG A 428 4.08 -0.52 15.95
C ARG A 428 4.50 0.92 16.32
N GLY A 429 4.22 1.89 15.46
CA GLY A 429 4.47 3.31 15.71
C GLY A 429 3.67 3.86 16.90
N TYR A 430 2.42 3.44 17.06
CA TYR A 430 1.57 3.83 18.20
C TYR A 430 2.01 3.20 19.51
N LEU A 431 2.36 1.93 19.50
CA LEU A 431 2.72 1.16 20.70
C LEU A 431 4.19 1.29 21.09
N GLY A 432 5.06 1.54 20.13
CA GLY A 432 6.50 1.35 20.26
C GLY A 432 6.86 -0.14 20.30
N ASP A 433 8.13 -0.48 20.04
CA ASP A 433 8.61 -1.85 19.83
C ASP A 433 8.26 -2.81 20.97
N THR A 434 8.40 -2.33 22.20
CA THR A 434 8.20 -3.19 23.38
C THR A 434 6.75 -3.62 23.54
N LEU A 435 5.80 -2.67 23.49
CA LEU A 435 4.38 -3.01 23.64
C LEU A 435 3.84 -3.69 22.38
N PHE A 436 4.33 -3.32 21.19
CA PHE A 436 3.97 -4.02 19.97
C PHE A 436 4.34 -5.49 20.05
N ARG A 437 5.60 -5.82 20.40
CA ARG A 437 6.03 -7.19 20.61
C ARG A 437 5.19 -7.93 21.65
N GLN A 438 4.96 -7.29 22.80
CA GLN A 438 4.12 -7.86 23.88
C GLN A 438 2.71 -8.16 23.38
N GLY A 439 2.09 -7.21 22.68
CA GLY A 439 0.74 -7.35 22.14
C GLY A 439 0.65 -8.45 21.09
N MET A 440 1.57 -8.47 20.12
CA MET A 440 1.57 -9.47 19.05
C MET A 440 1.78 -10.89 19.59
N SER A 441 2.72 -11.07 20.55
CA SER A 441 2.92 -12.36 21.21
C SER A 441 1.71 -12.79 22.04
N ALA A 442 1.07 -11.87 22.76
CA ALA A 442 -0.13 -12.17 23.53
C ALA A 442 -1.30 -12.64 22.64
N VAL A 443 -1.53 -11.97 21.50
CA VAL A 443 -2.55 -12.39 20.51
C VAL A 443 -2.31 -13.83 20.09
N GLN A 444 -1.06 -14.20 19.77
CA GLN A 444 -0.72 -15.55 19.32
C GLN A 444 -0.91 -16.62 20.41
N LEU A 445 -0.71 -16.28 21.66
CA LEU A 445 -0.87 -17.22 22.77
C LEU A 445 -2.33 -17.31 23.24
N ASP A 446 -3.01 -16.18 23.38
CA ASP A 446 -4.36 -16.12 23.98
C ASP A 446 -5.44 -16.57 22.99
N LEU A 447 -5.22 -16.34 21.69
CA LEU A 447 -6.13 -16.73 20.60
C LEU A 447 -5.62 -17.93 19.82
N ALA A 448 -4.65 -18.67 20.34
CA ALA A 448 -4.09 -19.84 19.67
C ALA A 448 -5.19 -20.80 19.22
N LEU A 449 -5.05 -21.31 17.99
CA LEU A 449 -5.97 -22.26 17.36
C LEU A 449 -7.45 -21.78 17.34
N SER A 450 -7.65 -20.47 17.22
CA SER A 450 -8.99 -19.89 17.16
C SER A 450 -9.18 -18.95 15.98
N ALA A 451 -10.42 -18.49 15.79
CA ALA A 451 -10.78 -17.49 14.79
C ALA A 451 -10.95 -16.10 15.41
N MET A 452 -10.43 -15.10 14.74
CA MET A 452 -10.34 -13.70 15.19
C MET A 452 -11.07 -12.76 14.22
N ASP A 453 -11.69 -11.72 14.77
CA ASP A 453 -12.16 -10.55 14.02
C ASP A 453 -11.41 -9.28 14.50
N PRO A 454 -11.57 -8.12 13.84
CA PRO A 454 -10.86 -6.90 14.24
C PRO A 454 -11.14 -6.47 15.69
N ALA A 455 -12.36 -6.67 16.19
CA ALA A 455 -12.71 -6.33 17.57
C ALA A 455 -12.01 -7.26 18.58
N GLY A 456 -11.91 -8.55 18.28
CA GLY A 456 -11.14 -9.51 19.07
C GLY A 456 -9.65 -9.21 19.07
N PHE A 457 -9.11 -8.81 17.92
CA PHE A 457 -7.70 -8.37 17.79
C PHE A 457 -7.43 -7.14 18.65
N GLN A 458 -8.26 -6.08 18.52
CA GLN A 458 -8.16 -4.88 19.35
C GLN A 458 -8.21 -5.22 20.84
N ALA A 459 -9.21 -5.99 21.26
CA ALA A 459 -9.39 -6.34 22.68
C ALA A 459 -8.19 -7.11 23.27
N ALA A 460 -7.60 -8.04 22.50
CA ALA A 460 -6.41 -8.78 22.93
C ALA A 460 -5.18 -7.87 23.05
N LEU A 461 -4.98 -6.94 22.10
CA LEU A 461 -3.92 -5.94 22.18
C LEU A 461 -4.09 -5.01 23.38
N GLU A 462 -5.28 -4.44 23.58
CA GLU A 462 -5.56 -3.54 24.70
C GLU A 462 -5.41 -4.24 26.06
N ALA A 463 -5.89 -5.49 26.18
CA ALA A 463 -5.76 -6.27 27.40
C ALA A 463 -4.29 -6.55 27.76
N SER A 464 -3.46 -6.83 26.78
CA SER A 464 -2.04 -7.17 26.99
C SER A 464 -1.13 -5.95 27.15
N THR A 465 -1.42 -4.84 26.45
CA THR A 465 -0.54 -3.65 26.42
C THR A 465 -0.99 -2.56 27.39
N GLY A 466 -2.28 -2.52 27.76
CA GLY A 466 -2.90 -1.43 28.52
C GLY A 466 -3.10 -0.15 27.69
N ALA A 467 -2.86 -0.17 26.39
CA ALA A 467 -3.09 0.96 25.49
C ALA A 467 -4.56 1.02 25.08
N ASP A 468 -5.11 2.22 24.92
CA ASP A 468 -6.40 2.45 24.27
C ASP A 468 -6.15 2.58 22.75
N LEU A 469 -6.66 1.64 21.97
CA LEU A 469 -6.51 1.57 20.52
C LEU A 469 -7.82 1.89 19.77
N SER A 470 -8.84 2.38 20.48
CA SER A 470 -10.16 2.64 19.89
C SER A 470 -10.10 3.60 18.70
N ASP A 471 -9.36 4.71 18.83
CA ASP A 471 -9.17 5.68 17.74
C ASP A 471 -8.33 5.08 16.61
N PHE A 472 -7.27 4.33 16.95
CA PHE A 472 -6.43 3.67 15.94
C PHE A 472 -7.26 2.74 15.06
N PHE A 473 -8.09 1.85 15.64
CA PHE A 473 -8.91 0.94 14.85
C PHE A 473 -9.98 1.68 14.05
N THR A 474 -10.61 2.69 14.63
CA THR A 474 -11.59 3.54 13.92
C THR A 474 -10.96 4.19 12.70
N ASP A 475 -9.81 4.82 12.87
CA ASP A 475 -9.18 5.67 11.85
C ASP A 475 -8.41 4.86 10.81
N GLN A 476 -7.73 3.77 11.20
CA GLN A 476 -6.83 3.02 10.31
C GLN A 476 -7.47 1.76 9.71
N VAL A 477 -8.40 1.12 10.45
CA VAL A 477 -8.98 -0.17 10.05
C VAL A 477 -10.37 0.01 9.45
N PHE A 478 -11.25 0.79 10.12
CA PHE A 478 -12.65 0.91 9.73
C PHE A 478 -12.93 2.13 8.84
N THR A 479 -11.93 3.00 8.63
CA THR A 479 -12.03 4.17 7.76
C THR A 479 -11.14 3.99 6.52
N PRO A 480 -11.63 4.33 5.31
CA PRO A 480 -10.80 4.29 4.11
C PRO A 480 -9.79 5.45 4.09
N GLY A 481 -8.81 5.37 3.18
CA GLY A 481 -7.86 6.46 2.91
C GLY A 481 -6.75 6.58 3.95
N PHE A 482 -6.16 7.78 4.02
CA PHE A 482 -4.97 8.07 4.81
C PHE A 482 -4.97 9.51 5.30
N SER A 483 -4.32 9.75 6.44
CA SER A 483 -3.97 11.08 6.92
C SER A 483 -2.50 11.42 6.65
N VAL A 484 -2.18 12.71 6.67
CA VAL A 484 -0.81 13.23 6.67
C VAL A 484 -0.75 14.49 7.51
N PHE A 485 0.34 14.67 8.25
CA PHE A 485 0.57 15.85 9.07
C PHE A 485 1.70 16.68 8.51
N THR A 486 1.48 18.01 8.45
CA THR A 486 2.47 18.97 7.99
C THR A 486 2.59 20.13 9.00
N VAL A 487 3.74 20.79 9.02
CA VAL A 487 3.91 22.02 9.80
C VAL A 487 3.18 23.14 9.08
N GLN A 488 2.12 23.67 9.72
CA GLN A 488 1.38 24.83 9.25
C GLN A 488 2.12 26.14 9.60
N ALA A 489 2.60 26.22 10.83
CA ALA A 489 3.37 27.36 11.33
C ALA A 489 4.34 26.93 12.44
N MET A 490 5.47 27.59 12.51
CA MET A 490 6.45 27.49 13.59
C MET A 490 6.82 28.87 14.08
N GLN A 491 6.71 29.12 15.38
CA GLN A 491 7.12 30.35 16.02
C GLN A 491 8.07 30.05 17.17
N SER A 492 9.20 30.74 17.24
CA SER A 492 10.21 30.56 18.28
C SER A 492 10.42 31.88 19.04
N GLN A 493 10.47 31.81 20.36
CA GLN A 493 10.72 32.95 21.24
C GLN A 493 11.76 32.58 22.27
N PRO A 494 12.78 33.42 22.52
CA PRO A 494 13.77 33.21 23.59
C PRO A 494 13.10 33.09 24.96
N GLN A 495 13.47 32.10 25.75
CA GLN A 495 13.00 31.83 27.10
C GLN A 495 14.18 31.47 28.03
N GLY A 496 14.81 32.46 28.59
CA GLY A 496 16.02 32.24 29.39
C GLY A 496 17.21 31.83 28.51
N ASN A 497 17.74 30.63 28.72
CA ASN A 497 18.80 30.03 27.87
C ASN A 497 18.23 29.18 26.74
N ASP A 498 16.94 28.92 26.77
CA ASP A 498 16.25 28.05 25.84
C ASP A 498 15.32 28.86 24.92
N HIS A 499 14.60 28.18 24.06
CA HIS A 499 13.59 28.76 23.19
C HIS A 499 12.26 28.05 23.42
N GLN A 500 11.18 28.83 23.62
CA GLN A 500 9.83 28.29 23.49
C GLN A 500 9.47 28.24 22.01
N VAL A 501 9.05 27.06 21.55
CA VAL A 501 8.67 26.82 20.17
C VAL A 501 7.21 26.40 20.13
N ASP A 502 6.38 27.21 19.48
CA ASP A 502 4.97 26.92 19.23
C ASP A 502 4.82 26.41 17.79
N LEU A 503 4.44 25.14 17.64
CA LEU A 503 4.18 24.49 16.36
C LEU A 503 2.67 24.33 16.16
N THR A 504 2.15 24.81 15.05
CA THR A 504 0.83 24.46 14.57
C THR A 504 0.97 23.40 13.51
N LEU A 505 0.44 22.20 13.79
CA LEU A 505 0.39 21.07 12.88
C LEU A 505 -0.96 21.07 12.17
N ARG A 506 -0.96 20.72 10.89
CA ARG A 506 -2.20 20.56 10.14
C ARG A 506 -2.29 19.13 9.60
N GLN A 507 -3.40 18.48 9.89
CA GLN A 507 -3.79 17.22 9.30
C GLN A 507 -4.45 17.46 7.94
N ARG A 508 -4.04 16.70 6.94
CA ARG A 508 -4.66 16.61 5.61
C ARG A 508 -5.06 15.19 5.32
N LEU A 509 -5.96 15.00 4.39
CA LEU A 509 -6.58 13.71 4.12
C LEU A 509 -6.45 13.34 2.64
N ARG A 510 -6.29 12.03 2.38
CA ARG A 510 -6.36 11.42 1.07
C ARG A 510 -7.35 10.26 1.09
N GLY A 511 -8.37 10.31 0.22
CA GLY A 511 -9.34 9.22 0.07
C GLY A 511 -10.27 8.98 1.27
N THR A 512 -10.37 9.96 2.17
CA THR A 512 -11.27 9.95 3.32
C THR A 512 -11.70 11.38 3.67
N THR A 513 -12.77 11.52 4.44
CA THR A 513 -13.24 12.79 5.00
C THR A 513 -13.16 12.83 6.53
N GLY A 514 -12.84 11.69 7.16
CA GLY A 514 -12.69 11.58 8.62
C GLY A 514 -11.29 11.98 9.07
N MET A 515 -11.18 12.95 9.98
CA MET A 515 -9.91 13.28 10.64
C MET A 515 -9.52 12.15 11.58
N HIS A 516 -8.23 11.83 11.61
CA HIS A 516 -7.67 10.88 12.55
C HIS A 516 -7.46 11.52 13.93
N HIS A 517 -7.54 10.70 14.98
CA HIS A 517 -7.53 11.14 16.36
C HIS A 517 -6.35 10.53 17.12
N ASN A 518 -5.83 11.30 18.09
CA ASN A 518 -4.77 10.82 18.99
C ASN A 518 -3.55 10.17 18.30
N VAL A 519 -3.15 10.74 17.13
CA VAL A 519 -2.03 10.22 16.35
C VAL A 519 -0.70 10.60 17.01
N PRO A 520 0.14 9.65 17.42
CA PRO A 520 1.46 9.94 17.99
C PRO A 520 2.43 10.36 16.88
N LEU A 521 3.07 11.50 17.04
CA LEU A 521 4.05 12.03 16.08
C LEU A 521 5.38 12.27 16.78
N ASP A 522 6.48 11.84 16.16
CA ASP A 522 7.80 12.35 16.48
C ASP A 522 8.05 13.67 15.76
N ILE A 523 8.71 14.59 16.43
CA ILE A 523 9.05 15.91 15.96
C ILE A 523 10.54 16.13 16.18
N THR A 524 11.28 16.37 15.12
CA THR A 524 12.71 16.74 15.20
C THR A 524 12.84 18.23 14.95
N LEU A 525 13.31 19.00 15.93
CA LEU A 525 13.73 20.37 15.73
C LEU A 525 15.22 20.40 15.33
N ILE A 526 15.54 21.19 14.31
CA ILE A 526 16.90 21.29 13.78
C ILE A 526 17.35 22.75 13.82
N SER A 527 18.52 23.03 14.45
CA SER A 527 19.11 24.37 14.51
C SER A 527 19.70 24.80 13.16
N ALA A 528 20.06 26.07 13.01
CA ALA A 528 20.76 26.55 11.82
C ALA A 528 22.17 25.93 11.65
N THR A 529 22.72 25.31 12.69
CA THR A 529 24.02 24.62 12.69
C THR A 529 23.90 23.10 12.52
N GLY A 530 22.66 22.57 12.43
CA GLY A 530 22.39 21.15 12.23
C GLY A 530 22.25 20.33 13.51
N GLU A 531 22.24 20.97 14.69
CA GLU A 531 21.92 20.31 15.96
C GLU A 531 20.47 19.84 15.94
N ARG A 532 20.20 18.65 16.49
CA ARG A 532 18.86 18.01 16.47
C ARG A 532 18.39 17.74 17.89
N GLU A 533 17.10 18.00 18.11
CA GLU A 533 16.41 17.66 19.36
C GLU A 533 15.08 17.00 19.04
N GLU A 534 14.80 15.88 19.73
CA GLU A 534 13.66 15.00 19.45
C GLU A 534 12.56 15.19 20.48
N TYR A 535 11.31 15.28 20.00
CA TYR A 535 10.10 15.39 20.81
C TYR A 535 9.02 14.45 20.32
N ASN A 536 8.06 14.16 21.20
CA ASN A 536 6.85 13.43 20.85
C ASN A 536 5.64 14.31 21.13
N ALA A 537 4.65 14.23 20.26
CA ALA A 537 3.37 14.93 20.41
C ALA A 537 2.22 14.00 19.99
N THR A 538 1.01 14.35 20.41
CA THR A 538 -0.22 13.71 19.94
C THR A 538 -1.02 14.71 19.15
N ALA A 539 -1.39 14.38 17.91
CA ALA A 539 -2.18 15.22 17.03
C ALA A 539 -3.61 14.70 16.88
N THR A 540 -4.57 15.62 16.88
CA THR A 540 -6.01 15.32 16.76
C THR A 540 -6.71 16.41 15.95
N GLY A 541 -7.57 16.01 15.02
CA GLY A 541 -8.37 16.91 14.20
C GLY A 541 -7.54 17.66 13.16
N GLU A 542 -8.12 18.67 12.51
CA GLU A 542 -7.48 19.38 11.41
C GLU A 542 -6.25 20.18 11.86
N TYR A 543 -6.30 20.79 13.03
CA TYR A 543 -5.19 21.58 13.59
C TYR A 543 -4.87 21.14 15.01
N THR A 544 -3.58 20.99 15.28
CA THR A 544 -3.05 20.73 16.62
C THR A 544 -1.91 21.71 16.91
N THR A 545 -1.97 22.38 18.05
CA THR A 545 -0.85 23.24 18.51
C THR A 545 -0.05 22.49 19.57
N VAL A 546 1.27 22.42 19.34
CA VAL A 546 2.24 21.79 20.24
C VAL A 546 3.23 22.85 20.71
N GLN A 547 3.44 22.91 22.03
CA GLN A 547 4.42 23.81 22.64
C GLN A 547 5.63 23.00 23.12
N LEU A 548 6.81 23.37 22.65
CA LEU A 548 8.07 22.69 22.93
C LEU A 548 9.07 23.67 23.58
N THR A 549 10.04 23.12 24.31
CA THR A 549 11.18 23.90 24.81
C THR A 549 12.43 23.35 24.15
N SER A 550 13.12 24.18 23.37
CA SER A 550 14.33 23.80 22.62
C SER A 550 15.57 24.47 23.20
N PRO A 551 16.71 23.77 23.31
CA PRO A 551 17.97 24.37 23.76
C PRO A 551 18.57 25.35 22.72
N PHE A 552 18.02 25.44 21.54
CA PHE A 552 18.44 26.33 20.46
C PHE A 552 17.23 26.93 19.71
N GLU A 553 17.48 27.99 18.96
CA GLU A 553 16.49 28.53 18.01
C GLU A 553 16.39 27.57 16.81
N PRO A 554 15.23 26.93 16.56
CA PRO A 554 15.08 26.00 15.45
C PRO A 554 15.00 26.74 14.11
N ALA A 555 15.72 26.24 13.12
CA ALA A 555 15.65 26.68 11.74
C ALA A 555 14.60 25.89 10.92
N MET A 556 14.32 24.66 11.32
CA MET A 556 13.28 23.81 10.72
C MET A 556 12.74 22.78 11.72
N ALA A 557 11.53 22.27 11.44
CA ALA A 557 10.91 21.18 12.17
C ALA A 557 10.53 20.07 11.18
N VAL A 558 10.88 18.83 11.53
CA VAL A 558 10.57 17.62 10.77
C VAL A 558 9.57 16.79 11.54
N LEU A 559 8.49 16.39 10.89
CA LEU A 559 7.49 15.47 11.46
C LEU A 559 7.74 14.06 10.95
N ASN A 560 7.59 13.06 11.84
CA ASN A 560 7.76 11.65 11.51
C ASN A 560 9.09 11.38 10.79
N GLY A 561 10.16 12.00 11.27
CA GLY A 561 11.50 11.93 10.68
C GLY A 561 12.11 10.52 10.71
N HIS A 562 11.68 9.71 11.65
CA HIS A 562 12.09 8.31 11.80
C HIS A 562 11.20 7.31 11.06
N ASN A 563 10.26 7.79 10.23
CA ASN A 563 9.31 6.97 9.48
C ASN A 563 8.55 5.95 10.35
N ARG A 564 8.18 6.35 11.57
CA ARG A 564 7.42 5.50 12.51
C ARG A 564 5.98 5.26 12.09
N LEU A 565 5.44 6.13 11.23
CA LEU A 565 4.08 6.05 10.72
C LEU A 565 4.08 6.14 9.19
N ASN A 566 3.31 5.29 8.56
CA ASN A 566 2.90 5.44 7.18
C ASN A 566 1.79 6.49 7.09
N GLN A 567 1.98 7.49 6.26
CA GLN A 567 1.07 8.61 6.03
C GLN A 567 0.90 8.83 4.52
N ALA A 568 -0.04 9.67 4.09
CA ALA A 568 -0.13 10.11 2.70
C ALA A 568 1.04 11.05 2.33
N ARG A 569 2.27 10.58 2.54
CA ARG A 569 3.52 11.33 2.36
C ARG A 569 4.69 10.41 2.04
N MET A 570 5.54 10.87 1.14
CA MET A 570 6.90 10.37 0.94
C MET A 570 7.90 11.46 1.27
N ASP A 571 9.10 11.12 1.71
CA ASP A 571 10.15 12.07 2.00
C ASP A 571 11.53 11.54 1.64
N HIS A 572 12.44 12.48 1.35
CA HIS A 572 13.85 12.18 1.17
C HIS A 572 14.70 13.31 1.78
N GLU A 573 15.68 12.93 2.61
CA GLU A 573 16.62 13.86 3.23
C GLU A 573 18.04 13.41 2.92
N PHE A 574 18.90 14.37 2.53
CA PHE A 574 20.30 14.10 2.26
C PHE A 574 21.15 15.35 2.47
N THR A 575 22.45 15.13 2.70
CA THR A 575 23.43 16.24 2.77
C THR A 575 24.24 16.26 1.49
N ALA A 576 24.11 17.33 0.72
CA ALA A 576 24.94 17.60 -0.44
C ALA A 576 26.29 18.23 0.01
N VAL A 577 27.39 17.85 -0.67
CA VAL A 577 28.75 18.30 -0.33
C VAL A 577 29.37 18.95 -1.57
N PRO A 578 30.07 20.11 -1.45
CA PRO A 578 30.72 20.76 -2.59
C PRO A 578 31.65 19.84 -3.38
N GLY A 579 31.57 19.91 -4.70
CA GLY A 579 32.39 19.13 -5.62
C GLY A 579 32.00 17.66 -5.77
N VAL A 580 30.93 17.20 -5.13
CA VAL A 580 30.36 15.87 -5.31
C VAL A 580 29.06 15.97 -6.07
N ASN A 581 29.02 15.45 -7.30
CA ASN A 581 27.77 15.30 -8.04
C ASN A 581 26.87 14.31 -7.32
N PHE A 582 25.69 14.72 -6.90
CA PHE A 582 24.70 13.82 -6.35
C PHE A 582 23.61 13.49 -7.38
N ALA A 583 22.91 12.40 -7.10
CA ALA A 583 21.87 11.91 -7.97
C ALA A 583 20.82 13.00 -8.21
N SER A 584 20.52 13.23 -9.45
CA SER A 584 19.54 14.23 -9.84
C SER A 584 18.12 13.85 -9.43
N ALA A 585 17.73 12.58 -9.52
CA ALA A 585 16.42 12.10 -9.08
C ALA A 585 16.48 11.68 -7.62
N LEU A 586 15.63 12.25 -6.79
CA LEU A 586 15.53 11.89 -5.38
C LEU A 586 14.60 10.70 -5.21
N PRO A 587 14.99 9.69 -4.40
CA PRO A 587 14.13 8.54 -4.11
C PRO A 587 12.78 8.97 -3.52
N TYR A 588 11.73 8.26 -3.88
CA TYR A 588 10.35 8.34 -3.35
C TYR A 588 9.55 9.62 -3.64
N VAL A 589 10.19 10.77 -3.88
CA VAL A 589 9.49 12.08 -3.83
C VAL A 589 9.12 12.68 -5.18
N ASP A 590 9.39 12.00 -6.29
CA ASP A 590 9.12 12.45 -7.67
C ASP A 590 9.62 13.87 -7.95
N PHE A 591 10.75 14.19 -7.35
CA PHE A 591 11.45 15.47 -7.44
C PHE A 591 12.89 15.24 -7.86
N ARG A 592 13.41 16.14 -8.65
CA ARG A 592 14.80 16.12 -9.09
C ARG A 592 15.51 17.39 -8.62
N VAL A 593 16.71 17.24 -8.09
CA VAL A 593 17.61 18.36 -7.81
C VAL A 593 18.78 18.26 -8.77
N ASP A 594 18.90 19.24 -9.66
CA ASP A 594 19.93 19.29 -10.68
C ASP A 594 20.86 20.46 -10.39
N ASP A 595 22.11 20.32 -10.84
CA ASP A 595 23.15 21.32 -10.92
C ASP A 595 23.26 22.27 -9.73
N ILE A 596 24.41 22.38 -9.15
CA ILE A 596 24.56 22.97 -7.85
C ILE A 596 25.86 23.72 -7.79
N ASP A 597 25.75 24.93 -7.31
CA ASP A 597 26.89 25.71 -6.84
C ASP A 597 26.86 25.78 -5.32
N LEU A 598 27.39 24.72 -4.69
CA LEU A 598 27.43 24.63 -3.23
C LEU A 598 28.63 25.39 -2.69
N VAL A 599 28.38 26.28 -1.74
CA VAL A 599 29.43 27.00 -1.01
C VAL A 599 29.97 26.14 0.14
N ASP A 600 29.10 25.37 0.80
CA ASP A 600 29.39 24.45 1.90
C ASP A 600 28.39 23.30 1.91
N SER A 601 28.58 22.34 2.84
CA SER A 601 27.64 21.26 3.07
C SER A 601 26.21 21.79 3.26
N THR A 602 25.26 21.20 2.55
CA THR A 602 23.88 21.68 2.48
C THR A 602 22.93 20.53 2.77
N LEU A 603 22.18 20.62 3.88
CA LEU A 603 21.09 19.69 4.17
C LEU A 603 19.90 20.06 3.29
N ILE A 604 19.37 19.08 2.57
CA ILE A 604 18.18 19.21 1.70
C ILE A 604 17.18 18.16 2.12
N ARG A 605 15.94 18.59 2.34
CA ARG A 605 14.81 17.71 2.58
C ARG A 605 13.67 18.07 1.64
N VAL A 606 13.13 17.06 0.98
CA VAL A 606 11.95 17.17 0.13
C VAL A 606 10.90 16.21 0.66
N GLU A 607 9.70 16.72 0.84
CA GLU A 607 8.51 15.93 1.17
C GLU A 607 7.52 16.01 0.02
N HIS A 608 7.04 14.88 -0.46
CA HIS A 608 5.94 14.78 -1.41
C HIS A 608 4.67 14.42 -0.63
N ILE A 609 3.75 15.36 -0.53
CA ILE A 609 2.50 15.22 0.19
C ILE A 609 1.42 14.79 -0.80
N TRP A 610 0.82 13.64 -0.56
CA TRP A 610 -0.23 13.04 -1.40
C TRP A 610 -1.63 13.46 -0.95
N ALA A 611 -1.80 14.73 -0.75
CA ALA A 611 -3.08 15.38 -0.39
C ALA A 611 -3.02 16.84 -0.84
N GLY A 612 -4.16 17.46 -1.12
CA GLY A 612 -4.22 18.83 -1.59
C GLY A 612 -3.65 19.85 -0.61
N ALA A 613 -2.85 20.79 -1.10
CA ALA A 613 -2.29 21.88 -0.30
C ALA A 613 -3.33 22.92 0.12
N GLY A 614 -4.48 22.92 -0.51
CA GLY A 614 -5.52 23.96 -0.46
C GLY A 614 -5.32 24.99 -1.56
N ASN A 615 -6.43 25.39 -2.12
CA ASN A 615 -6.48 26.27 -3.30
C ASN A 615 -6.29 27.74 -2.93
N ASP A 616 -6.61 28.15 -1.72
CA ASP A 616 -6.58 29.54 -1.28
C ASP A 616 -5.77 29.73 0.01
N PRO A 617 -5.20 30.93 0.24
CA PRO A 617 -5.20 32.11 -0.63
C PRO A 617 -4.24 31.95 -1.83
N LYS A 618 -4.58 32.57 -2.97
CA LYS A 618 -3.74 32.58 -4.18
C LYS A 618 -3.75 33.93 -4.88
N GLU A 619 -2.67 34.24 -5.59
CA GLU A 619 -2.57 35.45 -6.39
C GLU A 619 -3.46 35.38 -7.65
N TRP A 620 -3.76 36.55 -8.17
CA TRP A 620 -4.53 36.68 -9.42
C TRP A 620 -3.79 36.01 -10.61
N GLY A 621 -4.54 35.33 -11.47
CA GLY A 621 -3.97 34.59 -12.62
C GLY A 621 -3.75 33.10 -12.34
N ILE A 622 -3.87 32.67 -11.10
CA ILE A 622 -3.91 31.27 -10.72
C ILE A 622 -5.38 30.83 -10.61
N PHE A 623 -5.80 29.88 -11.43
CA PHE A 623 -7.18 29.44 -11.49
C PHE A 623 -7.46 28.32 -10.49
N GLU A 624 -6.60 27.32 -10.51
CA GLU A 624 -6.74 26.08 -9.74
C GLU A 624 -5.35 25.61 -9.31
N VAL A 625 -5.21 25.15 -8.08
CA VAL A 625 -4.01 24.51 -7.55
C VAL A 625 -4.37 23.03 -7.34
N SER A 626 -3.44 22.11 -7.61
CA SER A 626 -3.64 20.68 -7.42
C SER A 626 -4.22 20.37 -6.05
N ASP A 627 -5.28 19.60 -6.02
CA ASP A 627 -5.88 19.05 -4.81
C ASP A 627 -5.43 17.60 -4.54
N ALA A 628 -4.64 17.03 -5.44
CA ALA A 628 -4.10 15.68 -5.31
C ALA A 628 -2.79 15.63 -4.51
N HIS A 629 -1.86 16.55 -4.79
CA HIS A 629 -0.53 16.52 -4.17
C HIS A 629 0.22 17.86 -4.28
N TYR A 630 1.32 17.97 -3.50
CA TYR A 630 2.27 19.08 -3.54
C TYR A 630 3.60 18.68 -2.86
N TRP A 631 4.62 19.50 -3.01
CA TRP A 631 5.92 19.28 -2.38
C TRP A 631 6.24 20.34 -1.34
N ILE A 632 6.96 19.94 -0.29
CA ILE A 632 7.60 20.82 0.69
C ILE A 632 9.11 20.65 0.53
N VAL A 633 9.82 21.74 0.27
CA VAL A 633 11.28 21.77 0.20
C VAL A 633 11.80 22.57 1.36
N ASP A 634 12.65 21.98 2.19
CA ASP A 634 13.30 22.64 3.33
C ASP A 634 14.75 22.16 3.47
N GLY A 635 15.47 22.68 4.43
CA GLY A 635 16.85 22.29 4.69
C GLY A 635 17.69 23.40 5.33
N LEU A 636 19.00 23.16 5.41
CA LEU A 636 19.97 24.15 5.89
C LEU A 636 20.88 24.57 4.73
N TRP A 637 20.64 25.75 4.18
CA TRP A 637 21.33 26.24 3.00
C TRP A 637 22.24 27.41 3.35
N PRO A 638 23.57 27.29 3.26
CA PRO A 638 24.50 28.37 3.46
C PRO A 638 24.27 29.50 2.46
N ALA A 639 24.54 30.75 2.87
CA ALA A 639 24.39 31.90 2.01
C ALA A 639 25.28 31.75 0.74
N GLY A 640 24.71 32.01 -0.42
CA GLY A 640 25.37 31.86 -1.72
C GLY A 640 25.23 30.47 -2.37
N THR A 641 24.62 29.48 -1.72
CA THR A 641 24.28 28.21 -2.33
C THR A 641 23.18 28.41 -3.38
N ALA A 642 23.40 27.87 -4.59
CA ALA A 642 22.42 27.83 -5.66
C ALA A 642 22.03 26.38 -5.96
N LEU A 643 20.72 26.12 -6.02
CA LEU A 643 20.13 24.83 -6.32
C LEU A 643 19.11 24.99 -7.45
N ASN A 644 19.05 24.01 -8.36
CA ASN A 644 17.99 23.88 -9.35
C ASN A 644 17.11 22.69 -8.98
N GLY A 645 15.82 22.76 -9.34
CA GLY A 645 14.89 21.68 -9.14
C GLY A 645 14.13 21.32 -10.40
N ARG A 646 13.49 20.15 -10.40
CA ARG A 646 12.60 19.77 -11.49
C ARG A 646 11.51 18.85 -10.95
N VAL A 647 10.28 19.08 -11.42
CA VAL A 647 9.11 18.25 -11.14
C VAL A 647 8.50 17.77 -12.45
N TYR A 648 7.94 16.57 -12.44
CA TYR A 648 7.28 15.94 -13.58
C TYR A 648 5.81 15.76 -13.24
N TYR A 649 4.92 16.11 -14.17
CA TYR A 649 3.51 15.77 -14.05
C TYR A 649 3.17 14.57 -14.93
N HIS A 650 2.21 13.78 -14.46
CA HIS A 650 1.67 12.60 -15.10
C HIS A 650 0.15 12.69 -15.08
N ALA A 651 -0.45 12.91 -16.24
CA ALA A 651 -1.87 13.24 -16.39
C ALA A 651 -2.59 12.33 -17.41
N HIS A 652 -2.08 11.10 -17.61
CA HIS A 652 -2.84 10.06 -18.30
C HIS A 652 -3.96 9.55 -17.41
N THR A 653 -4.86 8.75 -17.99
CA THR A 653 -5.96 8.13 -17.25
C THR A 653 -5.44 7.38 -16.02
N ASP A 654 -6.08 7.63 -14.90
CA ASP A 654 -5.75 7.08 -13.58
C ASP A 654 -4.41 7.57 -12.99
N GLU A 655 -3.75 8.57 -13.58
CA GLU A 655 -2.54 9.16 -13.01
C GLU A 655 -2.86 10.36 -12.10
N LEU A 656 -1.89 10.74 -11.28
CA LEU A 656 -2.06 11.69 -10.17
C LEU A 656 -2.51 13.10 -10.60
N ASP A 657 -2.13 13.53 -11.82
CA ASP A 657 -2.43 14.85 -12.36
C ASP A 657 -3.54 14.84 -13.42
N GLU A 658 -4.25 13.70 -13.61
CA GLU A 658 -5.31 13.58 -14.62
C GLU A 658 -6.39 14.65 -14.46
N ASP A 659 -6.90 14.83 -13.24
CA ASP A 659 -7.94 15.82 -12.96
C ASP A 659 -7.49 17.25 -13.29
N LEU A 660 -6.21 17.55 -13.09
CA LEU A 660 -5.67 18.88 -13.33
C LEU A 660 -5.33 19.10 -14.83
N TYR A 661 -4.66 18.16 -15.49
CA TYR A 661 -4.09 18.36 -16.83
C TYR A 661 -4.58 17.39 -17.90
N GLY A 662 -5.32 16.35 -17.56
CA GLY A 662 -5.74 15.31 -18.52
C GLY A 662 -6.55 15.83 -19.71
N ALA A 663 -7.29 16.93 -19.57
CA ALA A 663 -8.00 17.56 -20.67
C ALA A 663 -7.10 18.46 -21.53
N SER A 664 -6.14 19.18 -20.96
CA SER A 664 -5.19 20.08 -21.63
C SER A 664 -4.13 20.57 -20.66
N GLU A 665 -2.91 20.66 -21.14
CA GLU A 665 -1.74 21.18 -20.45
C GLU A 665 -1.42 22.65 -20.80
N ALA A 666 -2.27 23.28 -21.63
CA ALA A 666 -2.01 24.63 -22.16
C ALA A 666 -1.88 25.71 -21.08
N ASP A 667 -2.59 25.52 -19.97
CA ASP A 667 -2.62 26.42 -18.81
C ASP A 667 -1.78 25.88 -17.65
N ALA A 668 -0.91 24.90 -17.88
CA ALA A 668 -0.08 24.29 -16.84
C ALA A 668 0.97 25.28 -16.33
N ILE A 669 1.00 25.51 -15.04
CA ILE A 669 1.97 26.36 -14.33
C ILE A 669 2.44 25.66 -13.04
N LEU A 670 3.60 26.07 -12.55
CA LEU A 670 4.07 25.76 -11.21
C LEU A 670 3.83 26.96 -10.30
N VAL A 671 3.23 26.72 -9.16
CA VAL A 671 3.03 27.71 -8.13
C VAL A 671 3.91 27.44 -6.93
N TYR A 672 4.24 28.49 -6.21
CA TYR A 672 5.12 28.47 -5.04
C TYR A 672 4.55 29.34 -3.93
N ARG A 673 4.83 28.98 -2.68
CA ARG A 673 4.65 29.83 -1.50
C ARG A 673 5.73 29.51 -0.46
N GLU A 674 6.09 30.52 0.34
CA GLU A 674 7.17 30.39 1.34
C GLU A 674 6.78 29.45 2.49
N ASN A 675 5.51 29.45 2.87
CA ASN A 675 4.95 28.60 3.92
C ASN A 675 3.43 28.46 3.72
N ALA A 676 2.80 27.67 4.54
CA ALA A 676 1.37 27.36 4.42
C ALA A 676 0.43 28.58 4.71
N GLU A 677 0.94 29.66 5.29
CA GLU A 677 0.17 30.87 5.60
C GLU A 677 0.26 31.94 4.50
N THR A 678 1.21 31.81 3.57
CA THR A 678 1.37 32.75 2.47
C THR A 678 0.54 32.34 1.25
N PRO A 679 0.08 33.32 0.43
CA PRO A 679 -0.66 33.01 -0.79
C PRO A 679 0.20 32.25 -1.80
N TRP A 680 -0.44 31.34 -2.55
CA TRP A 680 0.14 30.76 -3.75
C TRP A 680 0.43 31.88 -4.77
N ARG A 681 1.62 31.88 -5.31
CA ARG A 681 2.06 32.77 -6.39
C ARG A 681 2.67 31.97 -7.52
N LEU A 682 2.74 32.54 -8.71
CA LEU A 682 3.50 31.94 -9.79
C LEU A 682 4.94 31.68 -9.32
N CYS A 683 5.43 30.46 -9.50
CA CYS A 683 6.80 30.13 -9.13
C CYS A 683 7.77 30.98 -9.98
N PRO A 684 8.63 31.79 -9.35
CA PRO A 684 9.61 32.58 -10.10
C PRO A 684 10.69 31.65 -10.67
N ASP A 685 11.33 32.09 -11.75
CA ASP A 685 12.47 31.39 -12.39
C ASP A 685 12.14 29.94 -12.78
N VAL A 686 11.01 29.73 -13.45
CA VAL A 686 10.58 28.41 -13.94
C VAL A 686 10.63 28.37 -15.45
N THR A 687 11.25 27.33 -15.98
CA THR A 687 11.17 26.96 -17.39
C THR A 687 10.19 25.80 -17.57
N LEU A 688 9.10 26.05 -18.30
CA LEU A 688 8.11 25.05 -18.64
C LEU A 688 8.57 24.21 -19.83
N VAL A 689 8.60 22.90 -19.69
CA VAL A 689 8.95 21.94 -20.75
C VAL A 689 7.76 21.01 -20.95
N LEU A 690 6.70 21.55 -21.54
CA LEU A 690 5.41 20.88 -21.64
C LEU A 690 5.32 19.93 -22.86
N GLY A 691 6.18 20.11 -23.86
CA GLY A 691 6.15 19.23 -25.04
C GLY A 691 4.89 19.41 -25.90
N ASN A 692 4.18 18.33 -26.15
CA ASN A 692 2.87 18.35 -26.81
C ASN A 692 1.78 18.54 -25.74
N LEU A 693 1.01 19.60 -25.82
CA LEU A 693 0.04 20.03 -24.81
C LEU A 693 -1.19 19.11 -24.65
N THR A 694 -1.14 17.88 -25.15
CA THR A 694 -2.23 16.89 -25.09
C THR A 694 -1.71 15.46 -24.88
N ASP A 695 -0.44 15.29 -24.52
CA ASP A 695 0.14 13.96 -24.30
C ASP A 695 0.24 13.56 -22.82
N GLY A 696 -0.31 14.37 -21.91
CA GLY A 696 -0.39 14.06 -20.50
C GLY A 696 0.95 14.00 -19.76
N SER A 697 2.03 14.49 -20.36
CA SER A 697 3.36 14.38 -19.80
C SER A 697 4.22 15.62 -20.02
N GLY A 698 4.85 16.10 -18.99
CA GLY A 698 5.77 17.23 -19.09
C GLY A 698 6.59 17.43 -17.81
N ASN A 699 7.41 18.47 -17.83
CA ASN A 699 8.15 18.83 -16.64
C ASN A 699 8.33 20.34 -16.51
N MET A 700 8.58 20.76 -15.31
CA MET A 700 8.83 22.14 -14.96
C MET A 700 10.16 22.25 -14.24
N LYS A 701 11.10 22.96 -14.86
CA LYS A 701 12.44 23.18 -14.32
C LYS A 701 12.44 24.45 -13.47
N ILE A 702 12.86 24.33 -12.24
CA ILE A 702 13.00 25.43 -11.27
C ILE A 702 14.45 25.87 -11.33
N ASP A 703 14.73 27.01 -11.98
CA ASP A 703 16.10 27.50 -12.17
C ASP A 703 16.74 28.01 -10.87
N THR A 704 15.91 28.40 -9.90
CA THR A 704 16.34 28.75 -8.53
C THR A 704 15.41 28.08 -7.52
N LEU A 705 15.87 26.98 -6.95
CA LEU A 705 15.12 26.26 -5.91
C LEU A 705 15.15 27.05 -4.60
N ARG A 706 13.99 27.24 -4.00
CA ARG A 706 13.78 27.93 -2.73
C ARG A 706 13.15 27.01 -1.70
N LYS A 707 13.36 27.31 -0.43
CA LYS A 707 12.58 26.66 0.63
C LYS A 707 11.13 27.12 0.53
N GLY A 708 10.19 26.18 0.76
CA GLY A 708 8.77 26.48 0.71
C GLY A 708 7.96 25.35 0.08
N GLN A 709 6.77 25.68 -0.36
CA GLN A 709 5.84 24.73 -0.94
C GLN A 709 5.70 24.96 -2.44
N TYR A 710 5.63 23.87 -3.19
CA TYR A 710 5.47 23.82 -4.65
C TYR A 710 4.28 22.96 -5.01
N ALA A 711 3.45 23.44 -5.94
CA ALA A 711 2.30 22.66 -6.43
C ALA A 711 2.09 22.89 -7.93
N PHE A 712 1.57 21.91 -8.62
CA PHE A 712 1.03 22.10 -9.95
C PHE A 712 -0.26 22.90 -9.88
N ALA A 713 -0.53 23.68 -10.91
CA ALA A 713 -1.69 24.54 -10.98
C ALA A 713 -2.08 24.85 -12.44
N LYS A 714 -3.30 25.28 -12.65
CA LYS A 714 -3.74 25.94 -13.87
C LYS A 714 -3.72 27.44 -13.70
N GLY A 715 -3.24 28.16 -14.69
CA GLY A 715 -3.25 29.60 -14.67
C GLY A 715 -2.73 30.22 -15.95
N ASN A 716 -2.84 31.53 -16.05
CA ASN A 716 -2.23 32.26 -17.16
C ASN A 716 -0.76 32.55 -16.87
N VAL A 717 0.14 31.97 -17.64
CA VAL A 717 1.52 32.41 -17.69
C VAL A 717 1.53 33.79 -18.33
N ILE A 718 1.56 34.83 -17.54
CA ILE A 718 1.89 36.15 -18.06
C ILE A 718 3.40 36.13 -18.37
N ILE A 719 3.75 35.75 -19.62
CA ILE A 719 5.13 35.73 -20.08
C ILE A 719 5.69 37.15 -19.98
N GLY A 720 6.59 37.33 -19.05
CA GLY A 720 7.58 38.38 -19.00
C GLY A 720 7.03 39.79 -18.80
N MET A 721 6.94 40.16 -17.55
CA MET A 721 7.37 41.51 -17.20
C MET A 721 8.60 41.36 -16.31
N GLU A 722 9.79 41.70 -16.84
CA GLU A 722 10.94 42.03 -15.98
C GLU A 722 10.46 43.05 -14.95
N GLU A 723 10.45 42.68 -13.70
CA GLU A 723 10.41 43.67 -12.59
C GLU A 723 11.70 44.47 -12.67
N THR A 724 11.65 45.53 -13.48
CA THR A 724 12.54 46.64 -13.19
C THR A 724 12.12 47.19 -11.83
N ASP A 725 13.07 47.51 -10.96
CA ASP A 725 13.00 47.97 -9.56
C ASP A 725 12.17 49.22 -9.32
N SER A 726 11.09 49.45 -10.06
CA SER A 726 10.13 50.55 -9.87
C SER A 726 8.77 49.94 -9.49
N ARG A 727 8.39 50.03 -8.23
CA ARG A 727 7.02 49.73 -7.78
C ARG A 727 6.03 50.41 -8.74
N PRO A 728 5.07 49.64 -9.35
CA PRO A 728 4.03 50.24 -10.16
C PRO A 728 3.31 51.33 -9.31
N LEU A 729 3.11 52.46 -9.88
CA LEU A 729 2.37 53.52 -9.23
C LEU A 729 0.91 53.12 -9.13
N ASP A 730 0.35 53.15 -7.93
CA ASP A 730 -1.08 52.98 -7.73
C ASP A 730 -1.81 54.14 -8.45
N LEU A 731 -2.61 53.84 -9.45
CA LEU A 731 -3.35 54.81 -10.23
C LEU A 731 -4.63 55.18 -9.47
N GLY A 732 -4.75 56.41 -9.04
CA GLY A 732 -6.02 56.91 -8.51
C GLY A 732 -7.09 56.95 -9.61
N ILE A 733 -8.11 56.14 -9.52
CA ILE A 733 -9.24 56.09 -10.45
C ILE A 733 -10.53 56.50 -9.74
N VAL A 734 -11.22 57.53 -10.28
CA VAL A 734 -12.47 58.02 -9.75
C VAL A 734 -13.37 58.55 -10.86
N PRO A 735 -14.71 58.42 -10.78
CA PRO A 735 -15.45 57.65 -9.78
C PRO A 735 -15.34 56.17 -9.96
N ASP A 736 -15.60 55.41 -8.91
CA ASP A 736 -15.81 53.99 -8.93
C ASP A 736 -17.01 53.63 -8.05
N PRO A 737 -18.15 53.21 -8.57
CA PRO A 737 -18.40 52.89 -9.98
C PRO A 737 -18.50 54.15 -10.88
N ALA A 738 -18.14 53.95 -12.17
CA ALA A 738 -18.21 54.99 -13.20
C ALA A 738 -19.44 54.75 -14.12
N ASP A 739 -19.97 55.84 -14.70
CA ASP A 739 -21.04 55.79 -15.66
C ASP A 739 -20.56 56.09 -17.10
N ASP A 740 -19.96 57.23 -17.33
CA ASP A 740 -19.56 57.74 -18.65
C ASP A 740 -18.02 57.84 -18.81
N HIS A 741 -17.29 58.14 -17.76
CA HIS A 741 -15.85 58.24 -17.77
C HIS A 741 -15.21 57.95 -16.40
N ILE A 742 -13.97 57.52 -16.42
CA ILE A 742 -13.08 57.45 -15.24
C ILE A 742 -12.05 58.54 -15.35
N ARG A 743 -11.66 59.08 -14.25
CA ARG A 743 -10.57 60.05 -14.11
C ARG A 743 -9.36 59.37 -13.50
N VAL A 744 -8.30 59.24 -14.30
CA VAL A 744 -7.08 58.52 -13.92
C VAL A 744 -6.01 59.50 -13.51
N ARG A 745 -5.53 59.34 -12.27
CA ARG A 745 -4.49 60.20 -11.69
C ARG A 745 -3.24 59.37 -11.40
N GLY A 746 -2.11 59.95 -11.69
CA GLY A 746 -0.83 59.32 -11.43
C GLY A 746 0.35 60.28 -11.54
N ARG A 747 1.53 59.75 -11.30
CA ARG A 747 2.80 60.51 -11.43
C ARG A 747 3.71 59.78 -12.43
N TYR A 748 4.36 60.50 -13.32
CA TYR A 748 5.32 59.98 -14.28
C TYR A 748 6.49 60.98 -14.38
N GLU A 749 7.73 60.55 -14.27
CA GLU A 749 8.88 61.44 -14.35
C GLU A 749 9.17 61.80 -15.80
N GLY A 750 9.03 63.08 -16.14
CA GLY A 750 9.22 63.61 -17.47
C GLY A 750 7.93 63.75 -18.29
N ALA A 751 8.09 63.92 -19.61
CA ALA A 751 6.97 64.00 -20.52
C ALA A 751 6.97 62.77 -21.45
N ALA A 752 5.82 62.11 -21.57
CA ALA A 752 5.67 60.90 -22.40
C ALA A 752 4.26 60.77 -22.94
N THR A 753 4.09 59.89 -23.93
CA THR A 753 2.81 59.38 -24.36
C THR A 753 2.59 58.01 -23.71
N LEU A 754 1.54 57.92 -22.89
CA LEU A 754 1.14 56.68 -22.25
C LEU A 754 -0.05 56.07 -22.94
N PHE A 755 -0.15 54.77 -22.86
CA PHE A 755 -1.29 53.98 -23.28
C PHE A 755 -2.04 53.51 -22.04
N PHE A 756 -3.34 53.77 -22.00
CA PHE A 756 -4.26 53.31 -20.98
C PHE A 756 -5.12 52.20 -21.59
N ASP A 757 -4.82 50.95 -21.22
CA ASP A 757 -5.56 49.79 -21.61
C ASP A 757 -6.60 49.44 -20.58
N VAL A 758 -7.87 49.41 -21.00
CA VAL A 758 -8.94 48.84 -20.21
C VAL A 758 -9.06 47.36 -20.59
N LEU A 759 -8.92 46.53 -19.60
CA LEU A 759 -9.03 45.07 -19.75
C LEU A 759 -10.28 44.58 -19.04
N ASP A 760 -10.95 43.57 -19.61
CA ASP A 760 -11.99 42.82 -18.89
C ASP A 760 -11.36 41.96 -17.79
N MET A 761 -12.20 41.24 -17.02
CA MET A 761 -11.74 40.42 -15.93
C MET A 761 -11.03 39.13 -16.40
N ASP A 762 -11.16 38.78 -17.67
CA ASP A 762 -10.46 37.66 -18.32
C ASP A 762 -9.11 38.10 -18.92
N GLY A 763 -8.73 39.39 -18.76
CA GLY A 763 -7.50 39.97 -19.28
C GLY A 763 -7.56 40.44 -20.74
N GLY A 764 -8.70 40.31 -21.38
CA GLY A 764 -8.94 40.76 -22.76
C GLY A 764 -8.92 42.29 -22.89
N LEU A 765 -8.19 42.81 -23.86
CA LEU A 765 -8.16 44.27 -24.14
C LEU A 765 -9.51 44.67 -24.75
N VAL A 766 -10.28 45.47 -23.98
CA VAL A 766 -11.58 46.02 -24.42
C VAL A 766 -11.51 47.41 -25.00
N GLN A 767 -10.56 48.22 -24.48
CA GLN A 767 -10.36 49.59 -24.96
C GLN A 767 -8.93 50.05 -24.73
N ARG A 768 -8.38 50.84 -25.68
CA ARG A 768 -7.10 51.55 -25.52
C ARG A 768 -7.28 53.05 -25.70
N THR A 769 -6.73 53.84 -24.81
CA THR A 769 -6.70 55.29 -24.89
C THR A 769 -5.26 55.77 -24.84
N THR A 770 -4.88 56.67 -25.75
CA THR A 770 -3.53 57.26 -25.79
C THR A 770 -3.59 58.64 -25.10
N VAL A 771 -2.67 58.87 -24.16
CA VAL A 771 -2.67 60.06 -23.32
C VAL A 771 -1.27 60.67 -23.26
N ALA A 772 -1.14 61.94 -23.56
CA ALA A 772 0.06 62.69 -23.32
C ALA A 772 0.14 63.15 -21.85
N VAL A 773 1.22 62.83 -21.14
CA VAL A 773 1.43 63.15 -19.72
C VAL A 773 2.74 63.88 -19.47
N ALA A 774 2.81 64.66 -18.43
CA ALA A 774 4.04 65.26 -17.95
C ALA A 774 4.01 65.34 -16.40
N ASN A 775 5.04 64.83 -15.77
CA ASN A 775 5.25 64.76 -14.32
C ASN A 775 4.08 64.14 -13.52
N THR A 776 3.06 64.91 -13.21
CA THR A 776 1.77 64.42 -12.67
C THR A 776 0.70 64.55 -13.74
N PHE A 777 -0.18 63.57 -13.82
CA PHE A 777 -1.29 63.59 -14.78
C PHE A 777 -2.62 63.32 -14.10
N ASP A 778 -3.65 63.95 -14.69
CA ASP A 778 -5.06 63.79 -14.29
C ASP A 778 -5.86 63.79 -15.60
N ARG A 779 -6.37 62.63 -16.02
CA ARG A 779 -6.94 62.42 -17.38
C ARG A 779 -8.25 61.65 -17.32
N ASN A 780 -9.17 62.10 -18.13
CA ASN A 780 -10.43 61.39 -18.34
C ASN A 780 -10.27 60.31 -19.39
N VAL A 781 -10.73 59.12 -19.09
CA VAL A 781 -10.85 57.97 -19.98
C VAL A 781 -12.34 57.66 -20.14
N PRO A 782 -12.91 57.75 -21.34
CA PRO A 782 -14.32 57.48 -21.56
C PRO A 782 -14.59 55.97 -21.38
N VAL A 783 -15.66 55.59 -20.67
CA VAL A 783 -16.08 54.25 -20.41
C VAL A 783 -17.57 53.99 -20.74
N ALA A 784 -18.28 55.01 -21.23
CA ALA A 784 -19.73 54.94 -21.53
C ALA A 784 -20.13 53.82 -22.52
N THR A 785 -19.19 53.31 -23.29
CA THR A 785 -19.47 52.20 -24.27
C THR A 785 -19.15 50.83 -23.71
N LEU A 786 -18.61 50.73 -22.51
CA LEU A 786 -18.29 49.43 -21.89
C LEU A 786 -19.55 48.86 -21.21
N PRO A 787 -19.83 47.57 -21.31
CA PRO A 787 -20.87 46.96 -20.50
C PRO A 787 -20.70 47.19 -19.00
N ALA A 788 -21.82 47.17 -18.27
CA ALA A 788 -21.74 47.22 -16.79
C ALA A 788 -20.93 45.99 -16.28
N GLY A 789 -19.90 46.24 -15.45
CA GLY A 789 -19.01 45.20 -14.97
C GLY A 789 -17.74 45.78 -14.32
N SER A 790 -16.85 44.89 -13.88
CA SER A 790 -15.56 45.23 -13.32
C SER A 790 -14.48 45.17 -14.41
N TYR A 791 -13.54 46.14 -14.34
CA TYR A 791 -12.45 46.27 -15.33
C TYR A 791 -11.13 46.60 -14.63
N LEU A 792 -10.03 46.27 -15.30
CA LEU A 792 -8.69 46.62 -14.92
C LEU A 792 -8.17 47.72 -15.88
N LEU A 793 -7.64 48.80 -15.37
CA LEU A 793 -6.91 49.78 -16.15
C LEU A 793 -5.41 49.52 -16.00
N ARG A 794 -4.69 49.39 -17.11
CA ARG A 794 -3.25 49.25 -17.18
C ARG A 794 -2.66 50.43 -17.94
N ALA A 795 -1.78 51.20 -17.30
CA ALA A 795 -1.03 52.29 -17.93
C ALA A 795 0.38 51.81 -18.28
N HIS A 796 0.81 52.00 -19.55
CA HIS A 796 2.15 51.62 -19.99
C HIS A 796 2.72 52.65 -20.99
N ASP A 797 4.04 52.71 -21.10
CA ASP A 797 4.70 53.53 -22.09
C ASP A 797 4.70 52.92 -23.50
N GLY A 798 5.15 53.68 -24.52
CA GLY A 798 5.19 53.19 -25.90
C GLY A 798 6.20 52.08 -26.16
N LYS A 799 6.98 51.69 -25.16
CA LYS A 799 7.93 50.57 -25.20
C LYS A 799 7.45 49.33 -24.43
N GLY A 800 6.25 49.41 -23.83
CA GLY A 800 5.65 48.35 -23.07
C GLY A 800 5.97 48.36 -21.56
N GLY A 801 6.73 49.32 -21.07
CA GLY A 801 7.05 49.52 -19.66
C GLY A 801 5.79 49.84 -18.86
N LEU A 802 5.45 49.03 -17.85
CA LEU A 802 4.31 49.23 -16.97
C LEU A 802 4.54 50.44 -16.06
N ILE A 803 3.57 51.36 -16.05
CA ILE A 803 3.59 52.58 -15.23
C ILE A 803 2.74 52.37 -13.99
N GLY A 804 1.60 51.71 -14.12
CA GLY A 804 0.70 51.45 -13.02
C GLY A 804 -0.57 50.74 -13.45
N THR A 805 -1.27 50.22 -12.48
CA THR A 805 -2.58 49.59 -12.65
C THR A 805 -3.58 50.12 -11.70
N GLY A 806 -4.87 49.96 -11.99
CA GLY A 806 -5.95 50.32 -11.10
C GLY A 806 -7.23 49.61 -11.53
N ARG A 807 -8.10 49.29 -10.57
CA ARG A 807 -9.38 48.64 -10.79
C ARG A 807 -10.53 49.60 -10.72
N PHE A 808 -11.56 49.40 -11.52
CA PHE A 808 -12.79 50.22 -11.48
C PHE A 808 -13.99 49.41 -11.96
N SER A 809 -15.18 49.87 -11.63
CA SER A 809 -16.42 49.28 -12.04
C SER A 809 -17.23 50.26 -12.90
N VAL A 810 -17.94 49.75 -13.92
CA VAL A 810 -18.87 50.54 -14.74
C VAL A 810 -20.31 50.12 -14.37
N MET A 811 -21.15 51.12 -14.11
CA MET A 811 -22.56 50.99 -13.84
C MET A 811 -23.33 52.02 -14.66
N HIS A 812 -24.27 51.56 -15.51
CA HIS A 812 -25.20 52.40 -16.30
C HIS A 812 -26.58 52.30 -15.72
#